data_9b5f88ef353d9f8c9ba30e6375c9fb04
#
_entry.id   9b5f88ef353d9f8c9ba30e6375c9fb04
#
_cell.length_a   1.000
_cell.length_b   1.000
_cell.length_c   1.000
_cell.angle_alpha   90.00
_cell.angle_beta   90.00
_cell.angle_gamma   90.00
#
_symmetry.space_group_name_H-M   'P 1'
#
loop_
_entity.id
_entity.type
_entity.pdbx_description
1 polymer ?
#
loop_
_entity_poly.entity_id
_entity_poly.type
_entity_poly.pdbx_seq_one_letter_code
_entity_poly.pdbx_strand_id
1 'polypeptide(L)'
;MHLIHVGGIALNQTPLDWDGNRDRIIEAMSTARQRGLSVVCLPELCISGYGCEDAFVSPGVHRMAWRVLEEIEPHTTGLVVALGLPVRFESGVYDSVALVADGRLAGLVAKQHLAGEGIHYEPRWFRPWPKGRRAELAISASQGIRERVVPIGDLRFDCGGIRIGFEICEDAWAADRPGASLAARGVDIILNPSASHFAFDKDAIRQRFVLEGSRAFCATYVYANLLGNEAGRAIYDGGVLIATGGRMVAAGRRFGFGDQLCTSAVVDIDALRQSQSRLVPVAVAPAQATDCIPVACVFPSLLPSHSAQGQAGRDRWERGDYFQEEEFTRAVSLGLFDSLRKSCSGGFVVSTSGGCDSSAVACLIAIGMRLASLEMPVTEVAQRLGLQLRSPSMDSLLHAVLVCVYQATANSGPVTRRAAEELAHALGAEFHAFDVEEIVRRYEQIVSHAIGRPLTWAEDDVALQNIQARVRSPGVWMLANLRNALLISTSNRSEVAVGYATMDGDTSGGIAPLAGIDKAYLRRWLCWLETIGPEGVGPIPALSAVNAQAPTAELRPDAAGQTDEADLMPYDVLDAVERFAVRDKQTPLEAWQRLRVDFPQHTPKQLAVWTERFFRLWSRNQWKRERYAPSFHVDDENLDPKTWCRFPILSGGFARELAELRAAATAPAEGFGTPAVDS
;
A
#
# COMPACT_ATOMS: atom_id res chain seq x y z
N MET A 1 -9.29 39.96 -10.29
CA MET A 1 -9.64 38.55 -9.98
C MET A 1 -9.29 37.72 -11.20
N HIS A 2 -8.27 36.89 -11.04
CA HIS A 2 -7.81 35.99 -12.10
C HIS A 2 -8.03 34.55 -11.63
N LEU A 3 -9.16 33.96 -12.03
CA LEU A 3 -9.59 32.63 -11.63
C LEU A 3 -9.04 31.56 -12.55
N ILE A 4 -8.48 30.49 -11.98
CA ILE A 4 -7.96 29.32 -12.70
C ILE A 4 -8.59 28.05 -12.10
N HIS A 5 -9.02 27.12 -12.97
CA HIS A 5 -9.51 25.81 -12.56
C HIS A 5 -8.36 24.81 -12.58
N VAL A 6 -7.91 24.41 -11.39
CA VAL A 6 -6.82 23.45 -11.21
C VAL A 6 -7.36 22.11 -10.74
N GLY A 7 -6.69 21.03 -11.08
CA GLY A 7 -7.09 19.70 -10.60
C GLY A 7 -5.95 18.70 -10.56
N GLY A 8 -6.16 17.66 -9.76
CA GLY A 8 -5.36 16.44 -9.78
C GLY A 8 -6.24 15.27 -10.21
N ILE A 9 -5.66 14.33 -10.94
CA ILE A 9 -6.33 13.09 -11.31
C ILE A 9 -5.43 11.93 -10.92
N ALA A 10 -5.86 11.16 -9.93
CA ALA A 10 -5.22 9.92 -9.57
C ALA A 10 -5.49 8.86 -10.64
N LEU A 11 -4.50 8.03 -10.95
CA LEU A 11 -4.56 7.02 -12.01
C LEU A 11 -4.16 5.65 -11.47
N ASN A 12 -4.89 4.61 -11.87
CA ASN A 12 -4.57 3.23 -11.58
C ASN A 12 -3.71 2.64 -12.72
N GLN A 13 -2.41 2.93 -12.65
CA GLN A 13 -1.45 2.51 -13.68
C GLN A 13 -0.93 1.08 -13.43
N THR A 14 -0.32 0.51 -14.47
CA THR A 14 0.34 -0.79 -14.40
C THR A 14 1.75 -0.68 -14.96
N PRO A 15 2.80 -1.17 -14.28
CA PRO A 15 4.17 -1.08 -14.76
C PRO A 15 4.32 -1.70 -16.15
N LEU A 16 4.96 -0.96 -17.07
CA LEU A 16 5.24 -1.37 -18.45
C LEU A 16 4.01 -1.62 -19.34
N ASP A 17 2.81 -1.33 -18.89
CA ASP A 17 1.57 -1.36 -19.70
C ASP A 17 1.45 -0.05 -20.50
N TRP A 18 2.28 0.10 -21.54
CA TRP A 18 2.43 1.34 -22.28
C TRP A 18 1.13 1.85 -22.89
N ASP A 19 0.38 0.96 -23.56
CA ASP A 19 -0.88 1.31 -24.21
C ASP A 19 -1.98 1.58 -23.19
N GLY A 20 -2.14 0.74 -22.18
CA GLY A 20 -3.15 0.94 -21.14
C GLY A 20 -2.87 2.21 -20.30
N ASN A 21 -1.61 2.47 -19.93
CA ASN A 21 -1.23 3.69 -19.22
C ASN A 21 -1.50 4.94 -20.07
N ARG A 22 -1.13 4.93 -21.36
CA ARG A 22 -1.43 6.01 -22.31
C ARG A 22 -2.94 6.28 -22.40
N ASP A 23 -3.71 5.24 -22.60
CA ASP A 23 -5.16 5.36 -22.81
C ASP A 23 -5.86 5.92 -21.57
N ARG A 24 -5.47 5.48 -20.36
CA ARG A 24 -5.96 6.04 -19.09
C ARG A 24 -5.57 7.52 -18.92
N ILE A 25 -4.35 7.91 -19.32
CA ILE A 25 -3.92 9.32 -19.33
C ILE A 25 -4.76 10.15 -20.31
N ILE A 26 -5.02 9.65 -21.51
CA ILE A 26 -5.85 10.33 -22.52
C ILE A 26 -7.30 10.48 -22.02
N GLU A 27 -7.85 9.46 -21.38
CA GLU A 27 -9.18 9.53 -20.76
C GLU A 27 -9.23 10.55 -19.61
N ALA A 28 -8.17 10.60 -18.77
CA ALA A 28 -8.05 11.60 -17.71
C ALA A 28 -8.04 13.03 -18.27
N MET A 29 -7.37 13.28 -19.39
CA MET A 29 -7.40 14.58 -20.05
C MET A 29 -8.77 14.89 -20.66
N SER A 30 -9.49 13.89 -21.14
CA SER A 30 -10.89 14.06 -21.57
C SER A 30 -11.79 14.46 -20.40
N THR A 31 -11.64 13.76 -19.26
CA THR A 31 -12.34 14.10 -18.01
C THR A 31 -12.01 15.52 -17.54
N ALA A 32 -10.73 15.91 -17.60
CA ALA A 32 -10.29 17.27 -17.25
C ALA A 32 -10.99 18.35 -18.10
N ARG A 33 -11.05 18.14 -19.42
CA ARG A 33 -11.75 19.08 -20.34
C ARG A 33 -13.24 19.15 -20.05
N GLN A 34 -13.91 18.01 -19.87
CA GLN A 34 -15.35 17.96 -19.55
C GLN A 34 -15.66 18.70 -18.25
N ARG A 35 -14.74 18.68 -17.28
CA ARG A 35 -14.87 19.42 -16.02
C ARG A 35 -14.38 20.88 -16.11
N GLY A 36 -13.85 21.30 -17.23
CA GLY A 36 -13.36 22.65 -17.45
C GLY A 36 -12.05 22.98 -16.72
N LEU A 37 -11.21 21.99 -16.44
CA LEU A 37 -9.88 22.21 -15.85
C LEU A 37 -8.97 22.91 -16.83
N SER A 38 -8.06 23.71 -16.32
CA SER A 38 -7.00 24.40 -17.08
C SER A 38 -5.60 23.83 -16.79
N VAL A 39 -5.36 23.45 -15.52
CA VAL A 39 -4.10 22.87 -15.06
C VAL A 39 -4.36 21.53 -14.41
N VAL A 40 -3.65 20.50 -14.84
CA VAL A 40 -3.86 19.11 -14.42
C VAL A 40 -2.56 18.51 -13.88
N CYS A 41 -2.57 18.02 -12.65
CA CYS A 41 -1.51 17.23 -12.07
C CYS A 41 -1.86 15.73 -12.17
N LEU A 42 -1.04 14.93 -12.87
CA LEU A 42 -1.12 13.48 -12.89
C LEU A 42 -0.05 12.89 -11.96
N PRO A 43 -0.15 11.59 -11.58
CA PRO A 43 0.79 10.98 -10.65
C PRO A 43 2.23 10.88 -11.18
N GLU A 44 3.15 10.67 -10.25
CA GLU A 44 4.55 10.39 -10.51
C GLU A 44 4.71 9.15 -11.40
N LEU A 45 5.64 9.23 -12.38
CA LEU A 45 5.96 8.15 -13.33
C LEU A 45 4.74 7.51 -14.02
N CYS A 46 3.63 8.25 -14.16
CA CYS A 46 2.37 7.71 -14.67
C CYS A 46 2.44 7.17 -16.10
N ILE A 47 3.45 7.54 -16.91
CA ILE A 47 3.63 7.02 -18.28
C ILE A 47 4.14 5.57 -18.23
N SER A 48 5.15 5.28 -17.44
CA SER A 48 5.74 3.93 -17.34
C SER A 48 5.08 3.03 -16.31
N GLY A 49 4.40 3.62 -15.33
CA GLY A 49 4.17 3.07 -14.02
C GLY A 49 5.36 3.36 -13.09
N TYR A 50 5.08 3.44 -11.78
CA TYR A 50 6.10 3.72 -10.75
C TYR A 50 6.90 2.45 -10.39
N GLY A 51 6.26 1.30 -10.35
CA GLY A 51 6.83 0.03 -9.89
C GLY A 51 7.57 -0.77 -10.98
N CYS A 52 8.23 -0.12 -11.95
CA CYS A 52 9.00 -0.82 -13.00
C CYS A 52 10.30 -1.47 -12.48
N GLU A 53 10.74 -1.16 -11.27
CA GLU A 53 11.90 -1.74 -10.60
C GLU A 53 13.17 -1.71 -11.47
N ASP A 54 13.92 -2.81 -11.57
CA ASP A 54 15.16 -2.87 -12.37
C ASP A 54 14.96 -2.63 -13.87
N ALA A 55 13.72 -2.64 -14.37
CA ALA A 55 13.44 -2.27 -15.75
C ALA A 55 13.77 -0.78 -16.04
N PHE A 56 13.77 0.10 -15.02
CA PHE A 56 14.20 1.48 -15.18
C PHE A 56 15.63 1.64 -15.68
N VAL A 57 16.50 0.64 -15.52
CA VAL A 57 17.86 0.66 -16.07
C VAL A 57 17.89 0.39 -17.58
N SER A 58 16.81 -0.15 -18.15
CA SER A 58 16.74 -0.51 -19.57
C SER A 58 16.63 0.73 -20.47
N PRO A 59 17.52 0.89 -21.46
CA PRO A 59 17.37 1.94 -22.46
C PRO A 59 16.07 1.84 -23.27
N GLY A 60 15.49 0.64 -23.36
CA GLY A 60 14.20 0.39 -24.03
C GLY A 60 13.05 1.09 -23.32
N VAL A 61 13.05 1.08 -21.99
CA VAL A 61 12.03 1.76 -21.17
C VAL A 61 12.04 3.26 -21.42
N HIS A 62 13.22 3.88 -21.43
CA HIS A 62 13.33 5.33 -21.70
C HIS A 62 12.84 5.70 -23.09
N ARG A 63 13.23 4.92 -24.11
CA ARG A 63 12.75 5.17 -25.49
C ARG A 63 11.23 5.02 -25.61
N MET A 64 10.67 4.02 -24.94
CA MET A 64 9.22 3.80 -24.96
C MET A 64 8.48 4.92 -24.22
N ALA A 65 8.98 5.36 -23.06
CA ALA A 65 8.40 6.48 -22.32
C ALA A 65 8.36 7.77 -23.18
N TRP A 66 9.42 8.06 -23.93
CA TRP A 66 9.44 9.18 -24.89
C TRP A 66 8.42 9.03 -26.00
N ARG A 67 8.31 7.84 -26.61
CA ARG A 67 7.32 7.57 -27.66
C ARG A 67 5.89 7.80 -27.16
N VAL A 68 5.58 7.24 -26.01
CA VAL A 68 4.25 7.38 -25.39
C VAL A 68 3.98 8.84 -25.02
N LEU A 69 4.97 9.59 -24.51
CA LEU A 69 4.82 11.02 -24.29
C LEU A 69 4.45 11.77 -25.57
N GLU A 70 5.12 11.48 -26.72
CA GLU A 70 4.80 12.09 -28.00
C GLU A 70 3.40 11.73 -28.52
N GLU A 71 2.92 10.53 -28.24
CA GLU A 71 1.55 10.11 -28.53
C GLU A 71 0.52 10.87 -27.67
N ILE A 72 0.86 11.18 -26.41
CA ILE A 72 0.01 11.92 -25.47
C ILE A 72 -0.03 13.42 -25.79
N GLU A 73 1.10 14.03 -26.23
CA GLU A 73 1.21 15.47 -26.46
C GLU A 73 0.01 16.11 -27.18
N PRO A 74 -0.49 15.61 -28.32
CA PRO A 74 -1.61 16.22 -29.04
C PRO A 74 -2.91 16.25 -28.24
N HIS A 75 -3.05 15.33 -27.29
CA HIS A 75 -4.23 15.21 -26.43
C HIS A 75 -4.26 16.22 -25.27
N THR A 76 -3.22 17.04 -25.11
CA THR A 76 -3.16 18.10 -24.08
C THR A 76 -3.72 19.44 -24.58
N THR A 77 -4.22 19.53 -25.82
CA THR A 77 -4.77 20.77 -26.40
C THR A 77 -5.79 21.42 -25.45
N GLY A 78 -5.59 22.72 -25.15
CA GLY A 78 -6.40 23.50 -24.22
C GLY A 78 -6.10 23.25 -22.74
N LEU A 79 -5.10 22.45 -22.41
CA LEU A 79 -4.70 22.11 -21.03
C LEU A 79 -3.21 22.37 -20.81
N VAL A 80 -2.84 22.61 -19.53
CA VAL A 80 -1.47 22.50 -19.02
C VAL A 80 -1.42 21.23 -18.15
N VAL A 81 -0.61 20.25 -18.52
CA VAL A 81 -0.60 18.90 -17.92
C VAL A 81 0.78 18.54 -17.43
N ALA A 82 0.87 18.05 -16.20
CA ALA A 82 2.05 17.44 -15.62
C ALA A 82 2.03 15.93 -15.82
N LEU A 83 3.06 15.36 -16.46
CA LEU A 83 3.17 13.95 -16.85
C LEU A 83 4.47 13.34 -16.33
N GLY A 84 4.40 12.35 -15.42
CA GLY A 84 5.56 11.68 -14.86
C GLY A 84 6.17 10.65 -15.81
N LEU A 85 7.53 10.67 -15.99
CA LEU A 85 8.26 9.70 -16.80
C LEU A 85 9.73 9.55 -16.37
N PRO A 86 10.34 8.36 -16.58
CA PRO A 86 11.78 8.18 -16.38
C PRO A 86 12.56 8.80 -17.53
N VAL A 87 13.60 9.60 -17.22
CA VAL A 87 14.43 10.28 -18.22
C VAL A 87 15.90 9.91 -18.03
N ARG A 88 16.54 9.45 -19.09
CA ARG A 88 17.99 9.27 -19.12
C ARG A 88 18.67 10.58 -19.56
N PHE A 89 19.55 11.10 -18.72
CA PHE A 89 20.35 12.27 -19.01
C PHE A 89 21.81 12.03 -18.59
N GLU A 90 22.77 12.29 -19.48
CA GLU A 90 24.18 11.98 -19.27
C GLU A 90 24.37 10.49 -18.81
N SER A 91 24.96 10.28 -17.65
CA SER A 91 25.23 8.96 -17.07
C SER A 91 24.19 8.52 -16.05
N GLY A 92 23.07 9.26 -15.87
CA GLY A 92 22.05 8.97 -14.88
C GLY A 92 20.67 8.74 -15.47
N VAL A 93 19.81 8.10 -14.68
CA VAL A 93 18.36 8.06 -14.89
C VAL A 93 17.72 8.94 -13.84
N TYR A 94 16.75 9.72 -14.21
CA TYR A 94 16.07 10.69 -13.36
C TYR A 94 14.57 10.45 -13.40
N ASP A 95 13.96 10.42 -12.24
CA ASP A 95 12.53 10.55 -12.11
C ASP A 95 12.16 11.99 -12.45
N SER A 96 11.30 12.18 -13.42
CA SER A 96 11.05 13.48 -14.02
C SER A 96 9.58 13.68 -14.34
N VAL A 97 9.19 14.95 -14.40
CA VAL A 97 7.86 15.39 -14.82
C VAL A 97 7.98 16.27 -16.05
N ALA A 98 7.28 15.94 -17.11
CA ALA A 98 7.10 16.76 -18.30
C ALA A 98 5.95 17.74 -18.07
N LEU A 99 6.17 19.04 -18.27
CA LEU A 99 5.09 19.98 -18.46
C LEU A 99 4.75 20.04 -19.95
N VAL A 100 3.55 19.63 -20.29
CA VAL A 100 3.02 19.71 -21.66
C VAL A 100 1.85 20.70 -21.66
N ALA A 101 1.89 21.67 -22.53
CA ALA A 101 0.86 22.69 -22.66
C ALA A 101 0.41 22.83 -24.10
N ASP A 102 -0.89 22.77 -24.32
CA ASP A 102 -1.51 22.99 -25.64
C ASP A 102 -0.84 22.18 -26.76
N GLY A 103 -0.60 20.90 -26.53
CA GLY A 103 0.00 19.96 -27.50
C GLY A 103 1.53 20.08 -27.62
N ARG A 104 2.22 20.80 -26.74
CA ARG A 104 3.68 21.02 -26.81
C ARG A 104 4.37 20.77 -25.50
N LEU A 105 5.43 19.98 -25.54
CA LEU A 105 6.34 19.81 -24.41
C LEU A 105 7.12 21.11 -24.17
N ALA A 106 6.97 21.67 -22.95
CA ALA A 106 7.66 22.90 -22.55
C ALA A 106 9.02 22.61 -21.88
N GLY A 107 9.13 21.54 -21.13
CA GLY A 107 10.35 21.15 -20.43
C GLY A 107 10.12 20.04 -19.43
N LEU A 108 11.19 19.65 -18.73
CA LEU A 108 11.23 18.58 -17.76
C LEU A 108 11.73 19.08 -16.41
N VAL A 109 11.03 18.76 -15.34
CA VAL A 109 11.57 18.93 -13.98
C VAL A 109 12.01 17.58 -13.46
N ALA A 110 13.22 17.50 -12.93
CA ALA A 110 13.76 16.27 -12.36
C ALA A 110 13.76 16.34 -10.82
N LYS A 111 13.39 15.24 -10.20
CA LYS A 111 13.26 15.06 -8.75
C LYS A 111 14.56 15.33 -8.01
N GLN A 112 14.51 16.09 -6.92
CA GLN A 112 15.68 16.48 -6.14
C GLN A 112 15.93 15.55 -4.94
N HIS A 113 14.89 15.01 -4.34
CA HIS A 113 14.96 14.08 -3.21
C HIS A 113 14.34 12.72 -3.58
N LEU A 114 15.09 11.66 -3.36
CA LEU A 114 14.67 10.31 -3.71
C LEU A 114 14.15 9.56 -2.49
N ALA A 115 13.02 8.87 -2.63
CA ALA A 115 12.48 7.99 -1.61
C ALA A 115 13.32 6.70 -1.54
N GLY A 116 14.03 6.52 -0.44
CA GLY A 116 14.97 5.40 -0.24
C GLY A 116 14.70 4.61 1.03
N GLU A 117 13.64 4.93 1.78
CA GLU A 117 13.25 4.26 3.02
C GLU A 117 12.03 3.38 2.81
N GLY A 118 12.00 2.27 3.56
CA GLY A 118 10.88 1.35 3.56
C GLY A 118 10.69 0.64 2.22
N ILE A 119 9.48 0.76 1.68
CA ILE A 119 9.08 0.09 0.42
C ILE A 119 9.69 0.75 -0.83
N HIS A 120 10.15 1.98 -0.71
CA HIS A 120 10.70 2.74 -1.84
C HIS A 120 12.20 2.49 -1.98
N TYR A 121 12.64 2.31 -3.22
CA TYR A 121 14.02 1.95 -3.59
C TYR A 121 14.61 2.84 -4.67
N GLU A 122 14.12 4.07 -4.79
CA GLU A 122 14.48 5.00 -5.87
C GLU A 122 16.00 5.21 -6.04
N PRO A 123 16.84 5.32 -4.98
CA PRO A 123 18.28 5.46 -5.14
C PRO A 123 18.98 4.29 -5.87
N ARG A 124 18.30 3.12 -6.00
CA ARG A 124 18.80 2.00 -6.80
C ARG A 124 18.73 2.28 -8.29
N TRP A 125 17.75 3.05 -8.75
CA TRP A 125 17.47 3.27 -10.18
C TRP A 125 17.70 4.69 -10.61
N PHE A 126 17.38 5.68 -9.75
CA PHE A 126 17.41 7.10 -10.05
C PHE A 126 18.54 7.82 -9.35
N ARG A 127 18.90 8.98 -9.89
CA ARG A 127 19.79 9.95 -9.26
C ARG A 127 19.03 11.21 -8.88
N PRO A 128 19.33 11.82 -7.72
CA PRO A 128 18.74 13.10 -7.35
C PRO A 128 19.29 14.20 -8.28
N TRP A 129 18.42 15.10 -8.68
CA TRP A 129 18.85 16.24 -9.48
C TRP A 129 19.46 17.33 -8.59
N PRO A 130 20.61 17.90 -8.96
CA PRO A 130 21.23 18.96 -8.17
C PRO A 130 20.37 20.24 -8.15
N LYS A 131 20.13 20.78 -6.98
CA LYS A 131 19.40 22.02 -6.76
C LYS A 131 20.00 23.18 -7.60
N GLY A 132 19.14 23.93 -8.26
CA GLY A 132 19.53 25.06 -9.11
C GLY A 132 20.16 24.69 -10.45
N ARG A 133 20.39 23.38 -10.71
CA ARG A 133 20.96 22.96 -12.00
C ARG A 133 19.87 23.02 -13.09
N ARG A 134 20.26 23.61 -14.23
CA ARG A 134 19.52 23.53 -15.50
C ARG A 134 20.42 22.95 -16.56
N ALA A 135 19.87 22.21 -17.49
CA ALA A 135 20.54 21.63 -18.64
C ALA A 135 19.63 21.58 -19.85
N GLU A 136 20.16 21.16 -20.98
CA GLU A 136 19.42 20.89 -22.20
C GLU A 136 19.59 19.42 -22.55
N LEU A 137 18.45 18.72 -22.75
CA LEU A 137 18.39 17.32 -23.19
C LEU A 137 18.17 17.30 -24.69
N ALA A 138 19.19 16.85 -25.44
CA ALA A 138 19.06 16.58 -26.86
C ALA A 138 18.49 15.19 -27.08
N ILE A 139 17.37 15.11 -27.79
CA ILE A 139 16.69 13.87 -28.14
C ILE A 139 16.91 13.67 -29.64
N SER A 140 17.66 12.62 -29.98
CA SER A 140 17.93 12.27 -31.37
C SER A 140 16.74 11.57 -32.01
N ALA A 141 16.47 11.85 -33.27
CA ALA A 141 15.47 11.13 -34.06
C ALA A 141 15.83 9.65 -34.11
N SER A 142 14.99 8.80 -33.57
CA SER A 142 15.15 7.35 -33.62
C SER A 142 13.84 6.62 -33.39
N GLN A 143 13.56 5.61 -34.21
CA GLN A 143 12.42 4.68 -33.97
C GLN A 143 11.06 5.37 -33.67
N GLY A 144 10.73 6.45 -34.39
CA GLY A 144 9.46 7.18 -34.26
C GLY A 144 9.49 8.34 -33.26
N ILE A 145 10.62 8.64 -32.61
CA ILE A 145 10.81 9.80 -31.73
C ILE A 145 11.33 10.98 -32.55
N ARG A 146 10.75 12.17 -32.36
CA ARG A 146 11.18 13.41 -33.07
C ARG A 146 12.45 13.96 -32.46
N GLU A 147 13.34 14.48 -33.34
CA GLU A 147 14.50 15.22 -32.87
C GLU A 147 14.08 16.56 -32.24
N ARG A 148 14.56 16.81 -31.05
CA ARG A 148 14.29 18.06 -30.32
C ARG A 148 15.28 18.27 -29.18
N VAL A 149 15.43 19.53 -28.77
CA VAL A 149 16.15 19.90 -27.57
C VAL A 149 15.15 20.41 -26.54
N VAL A 150 15.21 19.86 -25.31
CA VAL A 150 14.25 20.15 -24.26
C VAL A 150 14.99 20.60 -23.00
N PRO A 151 14.60 21.73 -22.36
CA PRO A 151 15.15 22.11 -21.06
C PRO A 151 14.79 21.10 -19.99
N ILE A 152 15.76 20.73 -19.15
CA ILE A 152 15.61 19.82 -18.02
C ILE A 152 16.27 20.37 -16.76
N GLY A 153 15.66 20.19 -15.60
CA GLY A 153 16.28 20.47 -14.31
C GLY A 153 15.37 21.11 -13.28
N ASP A 154 15.95 21.96 -12.41
CA ASP A 154 15.22 22.77 -11.44
C ASP A 154 14.58 23.98 -12.14
N LEU A 155 13.46 23.74 -12.78
CA LEU A 155 12.77 24.70 -13.64
C LEU A 155 11.43 25.13 -13.05
N ARG A 156 10.99 26.31 -13.45
CA ARG A 156 9.61 26.81 -13.35
C ARG A 156 9.11 27.26 -14.71
N PHE A 157 7.81 27.32 -14.88
CA PHE A 157 7.18 27.62 -16.17
C PHE A 157 6.25 28.81 -16.02
N ASP A 158 6.36 29.78 -16.92
CA ASP A 158 5.40 30.88 -17.02
C ASP A 158 4.36 30.53 -18.10
N CYS A 159 3.23 30.01 -17.65
CA CYS A 159 2.14 29.59 -18.49
C CYS A 159 1.11 30.73 -18.60
N GLY A 160 1.21 31.53 -19.66
CA GLY A 160 0.27 32.63 -19.88
C GLY A 160 0.19 33.63 -18.70
N GLY A 161 1.33 33.91 -18.06
CA GLY A 161 1.44 34.82 -16.90
C GLY A 161 1.22 34.13 -15.55
N ILE A 162 1.00 32.82 -15.47
CA ILE A 162 0.89 32.03 -14.23
C ILE A 162 2.12 31.16 -14.10
N ARG A 163 2.83 31.29 -12.97
CA ARG A 163 4.08 30.58 -12.72
C ARG A 163 3.85 29.28 -11.99
N ILE A 164 4.23 28.16 -12.63
CA ILE A 164 4.05 26.80 -12.15
C ILE A 164 5.43 26.21 -11.79
N GLY A 165 5.54 25.59 -10.61
CA GLY A 165 6.69 24.82 -10.16
C GLY A 165 6.29 23.45 -9.65
N PHE A 166 7.29 22.62 -9.30
CA PHE A 166 7.07 21.23 -8.94
C PHE A 166 7.78 20.84 -7.64
N GLU A 167 7.13 19.99 -6.88
CA GLU A 167 7.70 19.09 -5.87
C GLU A 167 7.27 17.68 -6.23
N ILE A 168 8.19 16.78 -6.55
CA ILE A 168 7.85 15.43 -6.97
C ILE A 168 7.92 14.51 -5.74
N CYS A 169 6.76 14.03 -5.28
CA CYS A 169 6.59 13.07 -4.19
C CYS A 169 7.50 13.35 -2.97
N GLU A 170 8.64 12.66 -2.84
CA GLU A 170 9.60 12.78 -1.73
C GLU A 170 10.16 14.19 -1.55
N ASP A 171 10.18 15.01 -2.59
CA ASP A 171 10.57 16.42 -2.48
C ASP A 171 9.74 17.16 -1.40
N ALA A 172 8.48 16.78 -1.20
CA ALA A 172 7.61 17.39 -0.21
C ALA A 172 7.86 16.90 1.24
N TRP A 173 8.55 15.78 1.42
CA TRP A 173 8.87 15.21 2.72
C TRP A 173 10.22 15.67 3.27
N ALA A 174 11.10 16.16 2.38
CA ALA A 174 12.43 16.65 2.76
C ALA A 174 12.37 17.97 3.53
N ALA A 175 13.32 18.19 4.45
CA ALA A 175 13.39 19.41 5.24
C ALA A 175 13.73 20.64 4.36
N ASP A 176 14.58 20.49 3.35
CA ASP A 176 14.98 21.53 2.39
C ASP A 176 14.22 21.43 1.06
N ARG A 177 12.94 21.13 1.15
CA ARG A 177 12.04 20.92 0.01
C ARG A 177 12.09 22.06 -1.03
N PRO A 178 11.99 21.71 -2.33
CA PRO A 178 12.09 22.69 -3.45
C PRO A 178 11.10 23.84 -3.34
N GLY A 179 9.93 23.65 -2.73
CA GLY A 179 8.90 24.67 -2.56
C GLY A 179 9.37 25.96 -1.92
N ALA A 180 10.33 25.91 -0.99
CA ALA A 180 10.91 27.09 -0.39
C ALA A 180 11.66 27.96 -1.42
N SER A 181 12.42 27.31 -2.31
CA SER A 181 13.11 27.99 -3.42
C SER A 181 12.13 28.51 -4.48
N LEU A 182 11.09 27.72 -4.78
CA LEU A 182 10.02 28.10 -5.72
C LEU A 182 9.25 29.33 -5.22
N ALA A 183 8.93 29.39 -3.93
CA ALA A 183 8.29 30.54 -3.30
C ALA A 183 9.14 31.82 -3.45
N ALA A 184 10.44 31.74 -3.14
CA ALA A 184 11.38 32.88 -3.31
C ALA A 184 11.48 33.38 -4.78
N ARG A 185 11.21 32.46 -5.73
CA ARG A 185 11.17 32.76 -7.17
C ARG A 185 9.77 33.17 -7.65
N GLY A 186 8.79 33.27 -6.76
CA GLY A 186 7.43 33.80 -7.00
C GLY A 186 6.54 32.86 -7.82
N VAL A 187 6.54 31.57 -7.52
CA VAL A 187 5.65 30.58 -8.14
C VAL A 187 4.23 30.74 -7.60
N ASP A 188 3.23 30.67 -8.47
CA ASP A 188 1.81 30.77 -8.11
C ASP A 188 1.18 29.41 -7.78
N ILE A 189 1.59 28.34 -8.50
CA ILE A 189 1.07 26.98 -8.35
C ILE A 189 2.24 26.02 -8.20
N ILE A 190 2.17 25.16 -7.18
CA ILE A 190 3.06 24.01 -7.01
C ILE A 190 2.26 22.74 -7.30
N LEU A 191 2.71 21.95 -8.28
CA LEU A 191 2.17 20.64 -8.60
C LEU A 191 3.04 19.56 -7.92
N ASN A 192 2.39 18.63 -7.25
CA ASN A 192 3.05 17.51 -6.59
C ASN A 192 2.52 16.17 -7.14
N PRO A 193 3.07 15.70 -8.27
CA PRO A 193 2.85 14.32 -8.72
C PRO A 193 3.48 13.36 -7.71
N SER A 194 2.74 12.35 -7.30
CA SER A 194 3.17 11.42 -6.24
C SER A 194 2.83 9.98 -6.53
N ALA A 195 3.66 9.08 -5.97
CA ALA A 195 3.46 7.66 -5.84
C ALA A 195 3.67 7.24 -4.37
N SER A 196 2.90 7.86 -3.48
CA SER A 196 3.00 7.64 -2.04
C SER A 196 2.07 6.52 -1.61
N HIS A 197 2.64 5.36 -1.22
CA HIS A 197 1.86 4.20 -0.80
C HIS A 197 0.98 4.48 0.42
N PHE A 198 -0.11 3.72 0.53
CA PHE A 198 -0.95 3.71 1.71
C PHE A 198 -0.19 3.13 2.92
N ALA A 199 -0.34 3.77 4.05
CA ALA A 199 -0.11 3.24 5.39
C ALA A 199 -1.03 4.01 6.34
N PHE A 200 -1.35 3.42 7.49
CA PHE A 200 -2.14 4.11 8.52
C PHE A 200 -1.51 5.46 8.87
N ASP A 201 -2.32 6.46 9.16
CA ASP A 201 -1.95 7.84 9.50
C ASP A 201 -1.21 8.64 8.40
N LYS A 202 -0.80 8.03 7.30
CA LYS A 202 0.02 8.67 6.27
C LYS A 202 -0.75 9.76 5.50
N ASP A 203 -2.06 9.60 5.33
CA ASP A 203 -2.91 10.63 4.74
C ASP A 203 -2.92 11.93 5.59
N ALA A 204 -2.95 11.81 6.91
CA ALA A 204 -2.88 12.96 7.81
C ALA A 204 -1.54 13.73 7.65
N ILE A 205 -0.44 13.02 7.42
CA ILE A 205 0.86 13.65 7.16
C ILE A 205 0.83 14.39 5.81
N ARG A 206 0.28 13.76 4.76
CA ARG A 206 0.13 14.40 3.43
C ARG A 206 -0.71 15.68 3.51
N GLN A 207 -1.81 15.66 4.25
CA GLN A 207 -2.62 16.86 4.46
C GLN A 207 -1.82 17.98 5.14
N ARG A 208 -0.99 17.64 6.15
CA ARG A 208 -0.18 18.62 6.88
C ARG A 208 0.82 19.32 5.95
N PHE A 209 1.58 18.57 5.16
CA PHE A 209 2.57 19.21 4.27
C PHE A 209 1.94 19.96 3.09
N VAL A 210 0.77 19.52 2.59
CA VAL A 210 0.01 20.25 1.56
C VAL A 210 -0.53 21.57 2.13
N LEU A 211 -1.15 21.53 3.31
CA LEU A 211 -1.67 22.72 3.98
C LEU A 211 -0.55 23.70 4.31
N GLU A 212 0.50 23.23 4.98
CA GLU A 212 1.63 24.09 5.38
C GLU A 212 2.43 24.57 4.17
N GLY A 213 2.63 23.72 3.15
CA GLY A 213 3.23 24.14 1.89
C GLY A 213 2.45 25.28 1.22
N SER A 214 1.13 25.18 1.14
CA SER A 214 0.30 26.23 0.55
C SER A 214 0.36 27.52 1.35
N ARG A 215 0.48 27.45 2.68
CA ARG A 215 0.60 28.61 3.58
C ARG A 215 1.99 29.23 3.51
N ALA A 216 3.03 28.42 3.76
CA ALA A 216 4.40 28.93 3.90
C ALA A 216 5.00 29.42 2.58
N PHE A 217 4.62 28.78 1.48
CA PHE A 217 5.09 29.16 0.13
C PHE A 217 4.19 30.20 -0.55
N CYS A 218 3.06 30.54 0.06
CA CYS A 218 2.04 31.42 -0.54
C CYS A 218 1.71 30.97 -1.97
N ALA A 219 1.45 29.66 -2.17
CA ALA A 219 1.15 29.07 -3.46
C ALA A 219 -0.13 28.23 -3.39
N THR A 220 -0.80 28.06 -4.51
CA THR A 220 -1.76 26.97 -4.64
C THR A 220 -1.00 25.67 -4.76
N TYR A 221 -1.30 24.71 -3.89
CA TYR A 221 -0.64 23.41 -3.84
C TYR A 221 -1.57 22.31 -4.33
N VAL A 222 -1.17 21.58 -5.36
CA VAL A 222 -1.96 20.48 -5.95
C VAL A 222 -1.18 19.18 -5.81
N TYR A 223 -1.62 18.31 -4.93
CA TYR A 223 -1.08 16.96 -4.73
C TYR A 223 -1.95 15.95 -5.48
N ALA A 224 -1.35 15.03 -6.25
CA ALA A 224 -2.05 13.94 -6.94
C ALA A 224 -1.29 12.61 -6.78
N ASN A 225 -1.95 11.62 -6.17
CA ASN A 225 -1.37 10.31 -5.89
C ASN A 225 -1.73 9.26 -6.95
N LEU A 226 -0.93 8.17 -7.03
CA LEU A 226 -1.34 6.95 -7.72
C LEU A 226 -2.58 6.33 -7.03
N LEU A 227 -3.27 5.44 -7.75
CA LEU A 227 -4.44 4.70 -7.30
C LEU A 227 -4.21 3.20 -7.48
N GLY A 228 -4.73 2.40 -6.57
CA GLY A 228 -4.77 0.94 -6.68
C GLY A 228 -3.48 0.24 -6.26
N ASN A 229 -3.41 -1.05 -6.54
CA ASN A 229 -2.20 -1.85 -6.37
C ASN A 229 -1.45 -1.90 -7.71
N GLU A 230 -0.33 -1.21 -7.80
CA GLU A 230 0.39 -1.12 -9.06
C GLU A 230 1.27 -2.34 -9.31
N ALA A 231 2.17 -2.65 -8.38
CA ALA A 231 3.24 -3.64 -8.55
C ALA A 231 3.21 -4.80 -7.54
N GLY A 232 2.09 -5.01 -6.85
CA GLY A 232 1.84 -6.19 -6.03
C GLY A 232 1.99 -6.03 -4.52
N ARG A 233 2.77 -5.06 -4.00
CA ARG A 233 3.01 -4.88 -2.56
C ARG A 233 2.45 -3.57 -2.00
N ALA A 234 2.63 -2.48 -2.75
CA ALA A 234 2.12 -1.17 -2.37
C ALA A 234 0.70 -0.97 -2.85
N ILE A 235 -0.15 -0.46 -1.98
CA ILE A 235 -1.48 0.02 -2.32
C ILE A 235 -1.41 1.55 -2.33
N TYR A 236 -1.95 2.17 -3.35
CA TYR A 236 -2.04 3.63 -3.47
C TYR A 236 -3.50 4.04 -3.33
N ASP A 237 -3.74 5.02 -2.48
CA ASP A 237 -5.10 5.40 -2.09
C ASP A 237 -5.83 6.33 -3.07
N GLY A 238 -5.12 6.89 -4.06
CA GLY A 238 -5.71 7.80 -5.04
C GLY A 238 -6.02 9.19 -4.48
N GLY A 239 -5.47 9.56 -3.33
CA GLY A 239 -5.72 10.86 -2.71
C GLY A 239 -5.29 12.02 -3.59
N VAL A 240 -6.19 12.99 -3.78
CA VAL A 240 -5.91 14.29 -4.41
C VAL A 240 -6.24 15.38 -3.42
N LEU A 241 -5.28 16.28 -3.17
CA LEU A 241 -5.43 17.38 -2.22
C LEU A 241 -5.08 18.70 -2.91
N ILE A 242 -5.96 19.70 -2.75
CA ILE A 242 -5.74 21.04 -3.27
C ILE A 242 -5.88 22.04 -2.13
N ALA A 243 -4.82 22.81 -1.86
CA ALA A 243 -4.83 23.80 -0.82
C ALA A 243 -4.31 25.16 -1.34
N THR A 244 -4.78 26.25 -0.79
CA THR A 244 -4.33 27.60 -1.06
C THR A 244 -4.35 28.46 0.21
N GLY A 245 -3.27 29.18 0.50
CA GLY A 245 -3.17 30.04 1.67
C GLY A 245 -3.38 29.32 3.01
N GLY A 246 -2.99 28.07 3.14
CA GLY A 246 -3.15 27.25 4.33
C GLY A 246 -4.55 26.65 4.53
N ARG A 247 -5.40 26.72 3.51
CA ARG A 247 -6.77 26.16 3.55
C ARG A 247 -6.91 25.05 2.53
N MET A 248 -7.44 23.90 2.93
CA MET A 248 -7.86 22.85 2.01
C MET A 248 -9.09 23.35 1.24
N VAL A 249 -8.95 23.50 -0.08
CA VAL A 249 -10.04 23.95 -0.96
C VAL A 249 -10.74 22.78 -1.64
N ALA A 250 -10.03 21.65 -1.84
CA ALA A 250 -10.64 20.39 -2.24
C ALA A 250 -9.78 19.22 -1.72
N ALA A 251 -10.47 18.14 -1.29
CA ALA A 251 -9.86 16.86 -0.95
C ALA A 251 -10.72 15.76 -1.56
N GLY A 252 -10.13 14.96 -2.44
CA GLY A 252 -10.82 13.90 -3.16
C GLY A 252 -11.08 12.66 -2.31
N ARG A 253 -12.03 11.84 -2.75
CA ARG A 253 -12.24 10.49 -2.21
C ARG A 253 -11.03 9.61 -2.46
N ARG A 254 -10.89 8.55 -1.65
CA ARG A 254 -9.80 7.58 -1.74
C ARG A 254 -10.32 6.16 -2.03
N PHE A 255 -9.41 5.26 -2.40
CA PHE A 255 -9.68 3.83 -2.62
C PHE A 255 -10.78 3.53 -3.65
N GLY A 256 -10.79 4.25 -4.79
CA GLY A 256 -11.70 3.96 -5.89
C GLY A 256 -11.31 2.71 -6.67
N PHE A 257 -12.30 1.96 -7.13
CA PHE A 257 -12.14 0.73 -7.94
C PHE A 257 -12.11 1.00 -9.45
N GLY A 258 -12.31 2.26 -9.85
CA GLY A 258 -12.15 2.72 -11.23
C GLY A 258 -10.70 2.96 -11.61
N ASP A 259 -10.48 3.40 -12.87
CA ASP A 259 -9.14 3.67 -13.38
C ASP A 259 -8.64 5.08 -13.02
N GLN A 260 -9.52 5.98 -12.59
CA GLN A 260 -9.18 7.36 -12.25
C GLN A 260 -10.09 7.97 -11.17
N LEU A 261 -9.53 8.90 -10.40
CA LEU A 261 -10.27 9.77 -9.46
C LEU A 261 -9.87 11.22 -9.72
N CYS A 262 -10.82 12.05 -10.15
CA CYS A 262 -10.59 13.46 -10.46
C CYS A 262 -11.11 14.37 -9.37
N THR A 263 -10.26 15.27 -8.84
CA THR A 263 -10.60 16.31 -7.87
C THR A 263 -10.09 17.66 -8.36
N SER A 264 -10.89 18.69 -8.26
CA SER A 264 -10.55 20.00 -8.79
C SER A 264 -11.08 21.15 -7.95
N ALA A 265 -10.49 22.34 -8.11
CA ALA A 265 -10.92 23.55 -7.46
C ALA A 265 -10.64 24.77 -8.35
N VAL A 266 -11.45 25.81 -8.23
CA VAL A 266 -11.19 27.12 -8.80
C VAL A 266 -10.44 27.96 -7.77
N VAL A 267 -9.29 28.51 -8.15
CA VAL A 267 -8.44 29.34 -7.28
C VAL A 267 -8.24 30.75 -7.88
N ASP A 268 -8.08 31.76 -7.01
CA ASP A 268 -7.85 33.16 -7.39
C ASP A 268 -6.37 33.50 -7.28
N ILE A 269 -5.70 33.62 -8.42
CA ILE A 269 -4.27 33.95 -8.52
C ILE A 269 -3.98 35.39 -8.06
N ASP A 270 -4.89 36.33 -8.28
CA ASP A 270 -4.67 37.72 -7.84
C ASP A 270 -4.72 37.83 -6.31
N ALA A 271 -5.66 37.14 -5.67
CA ALA A 271 -5.73 37.06 -4.21
C ALA A 271 -4.48 36.39 -3.61
N LEU A 272 -3.97 35.35 -4.27
CA LEU A 272 -2.74 34.68 -3.90
C LEU A 272 -1.54 35.64 -3.98
N ARG A 273 -1.36 36.32 -5.10
CA ARG A 273 -0.27 37.32 -5.34
C ARG A 273 -0.34 38.48 -4.35
N GLN A 274 -1.54 38.91 -3.96
CA GLN A 274 -1.69 39.89 -2.91
C GLN A 274 -1.14 39.38 -1.58
N SER A 275 -1.32 38.10 -1.28
CA SER A 275 -0.75 37.47 -0.08
C SER A 275 0.77 37.33 -0.19
N GLN A 276 1.28 36.94 -1.35
CA GLN A 276 2.72 36.88 -1.62
C GLN A 276 3.39 38.23 -1.38
N SER A 277 2.82 39.34 -1.86
CA SER A 277 3.37 40.67 -1.71
C SER A 277 3.52 41.15 -0.26
N ARG A 278 2.76 40.52 0.67
CA ARG A 278 2.78 40.86 2.10
C ARG A 278 3.70 39.98 2.93
N LEU A 279 3.87 38.70 2.54
CA LEU A 279 4.44 37.66 3.39
C LEU A 279 5.80 37.13 2.91
N VAL A 280 6.06 37.17 1.62
CA VAL A 280 7.29 36.61 1.05
C VAL A 280 8.33 37.72 0.88
N PRO A 281 9.48 37.68 1.61
CA PRO A 281 10.62 38.51 1.27
C PRO A 281 11.07 38.14 -0.14
N VAL A 282 10.83 38.98 -1.11
CA VAL A 282 11.33 38.77 -2.47
C VAL A 282 12.85 38.89 -2.40
N ALA A 283 13.53 37.74 -2.48
CA ALA A 283 14.91 37.75 -2.89
C ALA A 283 14.89 38.36 -4.28
N VAL A 284 15.55 39.53 -4.44
CA VAL A 284 15.71 40.18 -5.74
C VAL A 284 16.41 39.16 -6.63
N ALA A 285 15.67 38.45 -7.44
CA ALA A 285 16.24 37.52 -8.40
C ALA A 285 17.11 38.33 -9.36
N PRO A 286 18.32 37.87 -9.67
CA PRO A 286 19.13 38.54 -10.71
C PRO A 286 18.28 38.68 -11.96
N ALA A 287 18.44 39.80 -12.68
CA ALA A 287 17.61 40.21 -13.81
C ALA A 287 17.56 39.23 -15.02
N GLN A 288 18.20 38.07 -14.90
CA GLN A 288 18.19 36.95 -15.86
C GLN A 288 17.88 35.63 -15.13
N ALA A 289 16.62 35.46 -14.78
CA ALA A 289 16.16 34.15 -14.29
C ALA A 289 16.08 33.18 -15.47
N THR A 290 17.17 32.52 -15.80
CA THR A 290 17.24 31.49 -16.87
C THR A 290 16.49 30.21 -16.56
N ASP A 291 15.98 30.08 -15.34
CA ASP A 291 15.21 28.93 -14.83
C ASP A 291 13.71 29.00 -15.14
N CYS A 292 13.21 30.16 -15.63
CA CYS A 292 11.81 30.33 -15.98
C CYS A 292 11.61 30.13 -17.49
N ILE A 293 10.85 29.09 -17.84
CA ILE A 293 10.53 28.74 -19.22
C ILE A 293 9.21 29.42 -19.62
N PRO A 294 9.20 30.32 -20.62
CA PRO A 294 7.95 30.87 -21.11
C PRO A 294 7.15 29.82 -21.92
N VAL A 295 5.88 29.69 -21.59
CA VAL A 295 4.96 28.73 -22.22
C VAL A 295 3.77 29.49 -22.81
N ALA A 296 3.64 29.43 -24.13
CA ALA A 296 2.52 30.06 -24.81
C ALA A 296 1.23 29.22 -24.57
N CYS A 297 0.35 29.73 -23.73
CA CYS A 297 -0.98 29.18 -23.49
C CYS A 297 -1.94 30.30 -23.07
N VAL A 298 -3.22 30.05 -23.23
CA VAL A 298 -4.29 31.00 -22.86
C VAL A 298 -5.28 30.26 -21.96
N PHE A 299 -5.52 30.81 -20.79
CA PHE A 299 -6.53 30.28 -19.89
C PHE A 299 -7.90 30.87 -20.14
N PRO A 300 -8.99 30.08 -20.07
CA PRO A 300 -10.34 30.60 -20.22
C PRO A 300 -10.67 31.57 -19.08
N SER A 301 -11.42 32.62 -19.39
CA SER A 301 -11.93 33.56 -18.39
C SER A 301 -13.05 32.90 -17.59
N LEU A 302 -12.89 32.76 -16.28
CA LEU A 302 -13.89 32.20 -15.39
C LEU A 302 -14.67 33.31 -14.66
N LEU A 303 -15.96 33.08 -14.43
CA LEU A 303 -16.81 33.97 -13.64
C LEU A 303 -16.75 33.61 -12.15
N PRO A 304 -16.98 34.56 -11.23
CA PRO A 304 -16.98 34.30 -9.78
C PRO A 304 -17.93 33.20 -9.31
N SER A 305 -19.02 32.95 -10.04
CA SER A 305 -19.97 31.86 -9.75
C SER A 305 -19.32 30.44 -9.89
N HIS A 306 -18.22 30.32 -10.62
CA HIS A 306 -17.50 29.06 -10.75
C HIS A 306 -16.68 28.71 -9.50
N SER A 307 -16.39 29.68 -8.60
CA SER A 307 -15.64 29.43 -7.37
C SER A 307 -16.36 28.51 -6.36
N ALA A 308 -17.66 28.29 -6.53
CA ALA A 308 -18.46 27.37 -5.71
C ALA A 308 -18.50 25.93 -6.26
N GLN A 309 -17.96 25.67 -7.46
CA GLN A 309 -17.98 24.37 -8.12
C GLN A 309 -16.67 23.60 -7.86
N GLY A 310 -16.46 23.12 -6.66
CA GLY A 310 -15.19 22.44 -6.41
C GLY A 310 -15.09 21.72 -5.09
N GLN A 311 -16.16 21.08 -4.64
CA GLN A 311 -16.07 20.20 -3.49
C GLN A 311 -16.39 18.76 -3.92
N ALA A 312 -15.43 18.06 -4.50
CA ALA A 312 -15.34 16.63 -4.28
C ALA A 312 -14.96 16.47 -2.80
N GLY A 313 -15.94 16.27 -1.95
CA GLY A 313 -15.73 16.01 -0.53
C GLY A 313 -15.21 14.60 -0.34
N ARG A 314 -14.46 14.39 0.73
CA ARG A 314 -14.16 13.06 1.24
C ARG A 314 -15.42 12.29 1.53
N ASP A 315 -15.38 10.97 1.40
CA ASP A 315 -16.47 10.09 1.74
C ASP A 315 -16.80 10.18 3.25
N ARG A 316 -18.02 9.82 3.61
CA ARG A 316 -18.51 9.94 5.00
C ARG A 316 -17.70 9.06 5.95
N TRP A 317 -17.30 7.85 5.53
CA TRP A 317 -16.50 6.94 6.34
C TRP A 317 -15.15 7.55 6.79
N GLU A 318 -14.57 8.48 6.01
CA GLU A 318 -13.31 9.17 6.34
C GLU A 318 -13.42 10.12 7.56
N ARG A 319 -14.61 10.29 8.10
CA ARG A 319 -14.90 11.11 9.29
C ARG A 319 -15.61 10.32 10.39
N GLY A 320 -15.79 9.03 10.20
CA GLY A 320 -16.46 8.13 11.13
C GLY A 320 -15.56 7.68 12.28
N ASP A 321 -16.18 7.09 13.32
CA ASP A 321 -15.50 6.57 14.50
C ASP A 321 -14.63 5.33 14.20
N TYR A 322 -14.90 4.64 13.10
CA TYR A 322 -14.21 3.41 12.64
C TYR A 322 -13.31 3.68 11.43
N PHE A 323 -12.67 4.83 11.42
CA PHE A 323 -11.84 5.29 10.31
C PHE A 323 -10.75 4.27 9.95
N GLN A 324 -10.06 3.70 10.94
CA GLN A 324 -8.96 2.77 10.71
C GLN A 324 -9.44 1.42 10.15
N GLU A 325 -10.58 0.90 10.65
CA GLU A 325 -11.20 -0.33 10.17
C GLU A 325 -11.69 -0.18 8.72
N GLU A 326 -12.28 0.96 8.39
CA GLU A 326 -12.69 1.31 7.03
C GLU A 326 -11.49 1.44 6.09
N GLU A 327 -10.44 2.15 6.52
CA GLU A 327 -9.23 2.35 5.74
C GLU A 327 -8.54 1.02 5.41
N PHE A 328 -8.36 0.15 6.40
CA PHE A 328 -7.83 -1.19 6.22
C PHE A 328 -8.66 -2.00 5.23
N THR A 329 -9.98 -2.02 5.45
CA THR A 329 -10.92 -2.78 4.62
C THR A 329 -10.83 -2.35 3.16
N ARG A 330 -10.90 -1.04 2.89
CA ARG A 330 -10.88 -0.50 1.52
C ARG A 330 -9.53 -0.69 0.85
N ALA A 331 -8.44 -0.45 1.59
CA ALA A 331 -7.09 -0.62 1.07
C ALA A 331 -6.81 -2.07 0.65
N VAL A 332 -7.02 -3.03 1.56
CA VAL A 332 -6.71 -4.44 1.26
C VAL A 332 -7.67 -5.02 0.22
N SER A 333 -8.96 -4.64 0.25
CA SER A 333 -9.93 -5.04 -0.77
C SER A 333 -9.56 -4.51 -2.15
N LEU A 334 -9.11 -3.25 -2.26
CA LEU A 334 -8.61 -2.68 -3.52
C LEU A 334 -7.34 -3.39 -3.99
N GLY A 335 -6.42 -3.70 -3.05
CA GLY A 335 -5.21 -4.46 -3.34
C GLY A 335 -5.50 -5.84 -3.91
N LEU A 336 -6.48 -6.56 -3.36
CA LEU A 336 -6.94 -7.86 -3.85
C LEU A 336 -7.63 -7.74 -5.21
N PHE A 337 -8.52 -6.77 -5.39
CA PHE A 337 -9.20 -6.51 -6.65
C PHE A 337 -8.21 -6.28 -7.80
N ASP A 338 -7.22 -5.41 -7.58
CA ASP A 338 -6.19 -5.12 -8.59
C ASP A 338 -5.24 -6.30 -8.82
N SER A 339 -4.93 -7.08 -7.77
CA SER A 339 -4.13 -8.30 -7.92
C SER A 339 -4.82 -9.29 -8.85
N LEU A 340 -6.14 -9.47 -8.70
CA LEU A 340 -6.93 -10.34 -9.57
C LEU A 340 -6.95 -9.82 -11.01
N ARG A 341 -7.29 -8.54 -11.18
CA ARG A 341 -7.40 -7.88 -12.49
C ARG A 341 -6.09 -7.90 -13.26
N LYS A 342 -5.00 -7.45 -12.63
CA LYS A 342 -3.70 -7.25 -13.29
C LYS A 342 -2.93 -8.54 -13.51
N SER A 343 -3.18 -9.59 -12.70
CA SER A 343 -2.64 -10.93 -12.96
C SER A 343 -3.43 -11.72 -14.00
N CYS A 344 -4.57 -11.21 -14.47
CA CYS A 344 -5.48 -11.91 -15.38
C CYS A 344 -5.91 -13.28 -14.84
N SER A 345 -6.09 -13.40 -13.51
CA SER A 345 -6.51 -14.63 -12.85
C SER A 345 -8.04 -14.75 -12.81
N GLY A 346 -8.55 -15.98 -12.75
CA GLY A 346 -9.99 -16.28 -12.82
C GLY A 346 -10.73 -16.19 -11.48
N GLY A 347 -10.04 -15.87 -10.38
CA GLY A 347 -10.62 -15.79 -9.04
C GLY A 347 -9.61 -16.09 -7.95
N PHE A 348 -10.12 -16.35 -6.74
CA PHE A 348 -9.34 -16.69 -5.57
C PHE A 348 -9.74 -18.05 -5.00
N VAL A 349 -8.75 -18.83 -4.57
CA VAL A 349 -8.96 -20.02 -3.74
C VAL A 349 -8.42 -19.74 -2.35
N VAL A 350 -9.25 -19.95 -1.34
CA VAL A 350 -8.91 -19.75 0.07
C VAL A 350 -9.08 -21.05 0.82
N SER A 351 -8.01 -21.54 1.47
CA SER A 351 -8.11 -22.66 2.40
C SER A 351 -8.74 -22.15 3.70
N THR A 352 -10.03 -22.44 3.90
CA THR A 352 -10.82 -21.94 5.04
C THR A 352 -10.79 -22.93 6.18
N SER A 353 -10.11 -22.59 7.29
CA SER A 353 -10.06 -23.41 8.50
C SER A 353 -11.24 -23.19 9.44
N GLY A 354 -12.07 -22.17 9.19
CA GLY A 354 -13.08 -21.68 10.13
C GLY A 354 -12.52 -20.80 11.25
N GLY A 355 -11.22 -20.50 11.21
CA GLY A 355 -10.54 -19.58 12.11
C GLY A 355 -10.51 -18.13 11.57
N CYS A 356 -9.96 -17.24 12.39
CA CYS A 356 -9.91 -15.80 12.20
C CYS A 356 -9.30 -15.38 10.84
N ASP A 357 -8.09 -15.84 10.51
CA ASP A 357 -7.33 -15.36 9.37
C ASP A 357 -7.94 -15.73 8.03
N SER A 358 -8.29 -17.00 7.86
CA SER A 358 -8.92 -17.47 6.62
C SER A 358 -10.30 -16.84 6.39
N SER A 359 -11.03 -16.58 7.47
CA SER A 359 -12.31 -15.87 7.44
C SER A 359 -12.13 -14.41 7.04
N ALA A 360 -11.11 -13.74 7.57
CA ALA A 360 -10.79 -12.35 7.23
C ALA A 360 -10.45 -12.19 5.74
N VAL A 361 -9.64 -13.09 5.18
CA VAL A 361 -9.32 -13.09 3.75
C VAL A 361 -10.57 -13.26 2.90
N ALA A 362 -11.41 -14.24 3.21
CA ALA A 362 -12.66 -14.48 2.46
C ALA A 362 -13.59 -13.25 2.52
N CYS A 363 -13.71 -12.61 3.69
CA CYS A 363 -14.50 -11.39 3.86
C CYS A 363 -13.93 -10.23 3.02
N LEU A 364 -12.62 -9.97 3.06
CA LEU A 364 -11.99 -8.89 2.29
C LEU A 364 -12.19 -9.04 0.78
N ILE A 365 -12.11 -10.27 0.25
CA ILE A 365 -12.40 -10.55 -1.16
C ILE A 365 -13.86 -10.21 -1.48
N ALA A 366 -14.80 -10.72 -0.69
CA ALA A 366 -16.23 -10.49 -0.92
C ALA A 366 -16.60 -9.00 -0.77
N ILE A 367 -16.05 -8.31 0.22
CA ILE A 367 -16.24 -6.87 0.44
C ILE A 367 -15.67 -6.09 -0.76
N GLY A 368 -14.51 -6.45 -1.28
CA GLY A 368 -13.93 -5.81 -2.46
C GLY A 368 -14.85 -5.83 -3.67
N MET A 369 -15.50 -6.96 -3.95
CA MET A 369 -16.48 -7.07 -5.03
C MET A 369 -17.72 -6.21 -4.78
N ARG A 370 -18.20 -6.17 -3.53
CA ARG A 370 -19.35 -5.34 -3.14
C ARG A 370 -19.02 -3.85 -3.24
N LEU A 371 -17.85 -3.41 -2.74
CA LEU A 371 -17.41 -2.01 -2.84
C LEU A 371 -17.23 -1.58 -4.30
N ALA A 372 -16.61 -2.41 -5.14
CA ALA A 372 -16.49 -2.14 -6.57
C ALA A 372 -17.87 -1.96 -7.23
N SER A 373 -18.85 -2.76 -6.81
CA SER A 373 -20.21 -2.71 -7.36
C SER A 373 -21.05 -1.52 -6.86
N LEU A 374 -20.60 -0.80 -5.83
CA LEU A 374 -21.17 0.50 -5.47
C LEU A 374 -20.74 1.61 -6.44
N GLU A 375 -19.59 1.45 -7.10
CA GLU A 375 -19.05 2.46 -8.03
C GLU A 375 -19.44 2.19 -9.49
N MET A 376 -19.62 0.94 -9.86
CA MET A 376 -19.92 0.54 -11.23
C MET A 376 -20.87 -0.68 -11.27
N PRO A 377 -21.63 -0.89 -12.35
CA PRO A 377 -22.48 -2.07 -12.51
C PRO A 377 -21.69 -3.39 -12.39
N VAL A 378 -22.31 -4.46 -11.85
CA VAL A 378 -21.69 -5.80 -11.73
C VAL A 378 -21.15 -6.33 -13.07
N THR A 379 -21.82 -5.98 -14.18
CA THR A 379 -21.36 -6.31 -15.54
C THR A 379 -20.00 -5.69 -15.86
N GLU A 380 -19.79 -4.45 -15.46
CA GLU A 380 -18.52 -3.76 -15.67
C GLU A 380 -17.45 -4.31 -14.73
N VAL A 381 -17.78 -4.59 -13.45
CA VAL A 381 -16.86 -5.27 -12.52
C VAL A 381 -16.40 -6.60 -13.12
N ALA A 382 -17.31 -7.44 -13.59
CA ALA A 382 -16.98 -8.72 -14.21
C ALA A 382 -16.09 -8.54 -15.47
N GLN A 383 -16.41 -7.57 -16.32
CA GLN A 383 -15.61 -7.27 -17.51
C GLN A 383 -14.18 -6.85 -17.15
N ARG A 384 -14.00 -5.98 -16.15
CA ARG A 384 -12.68 -5.53 -15.67
C ARG A 384 -11.84 -6.67 -15.09
N LEU A 385 -12.50 -7.68 -14.52
CA LEU A 385 -11.87 -8.90 -14.01
C LEU A 385 -11.68 -9.98 -15.08
N GLY A 386 -12.08 -9.73 -16.34
CA GLY A 386 -12.01 -10.72 -17.42
C GLY A 386 -12.98 -11.90 -17.27
N LEU A 387 -14.03 -11.75 -16.44
CA LEU A 387 -14.98 -12.81 -16.14
C LEU A 387 -16.19 -12.77 -17.07
N GLN A 388 -16.65 -13.95 -17.49
CA GLN A 388 -17.86 -14.12 -18.27
C GLN A 388 -18.98 -14.71 -17.40
N LEU A 389 -19.91 -13.86 -16.96
CA LEU A 389 -21.05 -14.25 -16.18
C LEU A 389 -22.29 -14.47 -17.08
N ARG A 390 -22.93 -15.63 -16.97
CA ARG A 390 -24.16 -15.92 -17.78
C ARG A 390 -25.33 -15.03 -17.37
N SER A 391 -25.45 -14.77 -16.07
CA SER A 391 -26.47 -13.88 -15.49
C SER A 391 -25.78 -12.99 -14.45
N PRO A 392 -25.37 -11.76 -14.84
CA PRO A 392 -24.63 -10.89 -13.94
C PRO A 392 -25.46 -10.47 -12.73
N SER A 393 -25.06 -10.92 -11.57
CA SER A 393 -25.57 -10.56 -10.25
C SER A 393 -24.42 -10.60 -9.24
N MET A 394 -24.60 -10.00 -8.06
CA MET A 394 -23.60 -10.07 -7.00
C MET A 394 -23.29 -11.51 -6.61
N ASP A 395 -24.31 -12.34 -6.48
CA ASP A 395 -24.13 -13.76 -6.10
C ASP A 395 -23.33 -14.53 -7.16
N SER A 396 -23.64 -14.33 -8.45
CA SER A 396 -22.88 -14.97 -9.54
C SER A 396 -21.44 -14.47 -9.64
N LEU A 397 -21.19 -13.20 -9.32
CA LEU A 397 -19.84 -12.63 -9.27
C LEU A 397 -19.04 -13.24 -8.10
N LEU A 398 -19.61 -13.26 -6.90
CA LEU A 398 -18.94 -13.79 -5.71
C LEU A 398 -18.68 -15.30 -5.85
N HIS A 399 -19.64 -16.05 -6.36
CA HIS A 399 -19.48 -17.49 -6.63
C HIS A 399 -18.38 -17.78 -7.67
N ALA A 400 -18.21 -16.92 -8.65
CA ALA A 400 -17.15 -17.06 -9.65
C ALA A 400 -15.77 -16.67 -9.11
N VAL A 401 -15.70 -15.61 -8.26
CA VAL A 401 -14.45 -15.03 -7.79
C VAL A 401 -13.87 -15.73 -6.57
N LEU A 402 -14.72 -16.26 -5.66
CA LEU A 402 -14.30 -16.77 -4.36
C LEU A 402 -14.66 -18.25 -4.17
N VAL A 403 -13.63 -19.05 -4.01
CA VAL A 403 -13.75 -20.48 -3.68
C VAL A 403 -13.15 -20.73 -2.30
N CYS A 404 -13.95 -21.18 -1.37
CA CYS A 404 -13.59 -21.56 0.00
C CYS A 404 -13.44 -23.07 0.10
N VAL A 405 -12.32 -23.56 0.62
CA VAL A 405 -12.04 -25.00 0.75
C VAL A 405 -11.72 -25.35 2.19
N TYR A 406 -12.58 -26.08 2.85
CA TYR A 406 -12.30 -26.67 4.16
C TYR A 406 -11.63 -28.03 3.99
N GLN A 407 -10.55 -28.31 4.72
CA GLN A 407 -9.75 -29.52 4.57
C GLN A 407 -9.64 -30.24 5.91
N ALA A 408 -10.48 -31.27 6.10
CA ALA A 408 -10.58 -32.03 7.33
C ALA A 408 -9.44 -33.04 7.49
N THR A 409 -8.95 -33.18 8.72
CA THR A 409 -8.15 -34.30 9.22
C THR A 409 -8.85 -34.90 10.44
N ALA A 410 -8.32 -35.99 11.02
CA ALA A 410 -8.84 -36.58 12.24
C ALA A 410 -8.90 -35.61 13.44
N ASN A 411 -8.08 -34.54 13.42
CA ASN A 411 -8.00 -33.53 14.47
C ASN A 411 -8.91 -32.30 14.21
N SER A 412 -9.64 -32.29 13.11
CA SER A 412 -10.52 -31.19 12.73
C SER A 412 -11.88 -31.26 13.43
N GLY A 413 -12.29 -30.16 14.06
CA GLY A 413 -13.54 -30.10 14.84
C GLY A 413 -14.80 -29.81 14.00
N PRO A 414 -16.00 -30.24 14.46
CA PRO A 414 -17.25 -29.89 13.78
C PRO A 414 -17.60 -28.40 13.89
N VAL A 415 -17.08 -27.70 14.89
CA VAL A 415 -17.32 -26.25 15.12
C VAL A 415 -16.66 -25.43 14.04
N THR A 416 -15.38 -25.65 13.79
CA THR A 416 -14.58 -24.94 12.78
C THR A 416 -15.11 -25.22 11.37
N ARG A 417 -15.50 -26.49 11.07
CA ARG A 417 -16.11 -26.82 9.79
C ARG A 417 -17.42 -26.04 9.56
N ARG A 418 -18.29 -26.00 10.56
CA ARG A 418 -19.57 -25.28 10.47
C ARG A 418 -19.32 -23.78 10.27
N ALA A 419 -18.41 -23.18 11.03
CA ALA A 419 -18.07 -21.78 10.90
C ALA A 419 -17.55 -21.42 9.49
N ALA A 420 -16.69 -22.28 8.90
CA ALA A 420 -16.19 -22.09 7.54
C ALA A 420 -17.32 -22.18 6.49
N GLU A 421 -18.22 -23.17 6.62
CA GLU A 421 -19.32 -23.41 5.70
C GLU A 421 -20.39 -22.29 5.77
N GLU A 422 -20.82 -21.93 6.97
CA GLU A 422 -21.80 -20.85 7.19
C GLU A 422 -21.30 -19.50 6.68
N LEU A 423 -20.03 -19.18 6.94
CA LEU A 423 -19.41 -17.96 6.43
C LEU A 423 -19.33 -17.97 4.90
N ALA A 424 -18.83 -19.05 4.29
CA ALA A 424 -18.72 -19.15 2.83
C ALA A 424 -20.09 -18.94 2.15
N HIS A 425 -21.13 -19.56 2.67
CA HIS A 425 -22.50 -19.38 2.17
C HIS A 425 -23.01 -17.94 2.35
N ALA A 426 -22.76 -17.31 3.51
CA ALA A 426 -23.16 -15.92 3.78
C ALA A 426 -22.43 -14.91 2.86
N LEU A 427 -21.22 -15.24 2.44
CA LEU A 427 -20.44 -14.42 1.49
C LEU A 427 -20.89 -14.64 0.03
N GLY A 428 -21.61 -15.71 -0.28
CA GLY A 428 -21.95 -16.12 -1.66
C GLY A 428 -20.82 -16.87 -2.37
N ALA A 429 -19.84 -17.38 -1.63
CA ALA A 429 -18.69 -18.12 -2.16
C ALA A 429 -19.06 -19.55 -2.59
N GLU A 430 -18.33 -20.12 -3.52
CA GLU A 430 -18.34 -21.55 -3.76
C GLU A 430 -17.62 -22.26 -2.60
N PHE A 431 -18.22 -23.33 -2.07
CA PHE A 431 -17.67 -24.06 -0.91
C PHE A 431 -17.40 -25.53 -1.22
N HIS A 432 -16.22 -25.99 -0.83
CA HIS A 432 -15.84 -27.41 -0.88
C HIS A 432 -15.32 -27.89 0.46
N ALA A 433 -15.60 -29.16 0.79
CA ALA A 433 -15.04 -29.85 1.95
C ALA A 433 -14.25 -31.09 1.47
N PHE A 434 -12.93 -31.09 1.70
CA PHE A 434 -12.06 -32.22 1.39
C PHE A 434 -11.73 -32.99 2.68
N ASP A 435 -11.71 -34.32 2.61
CA ASP A 435 -11.13 -35.17 3.63
C ASP A 435 -9.71 -35.57 3.18
N VAL A 436 -8.70 -35.14 3.93
CA VAL A 436 -7.30 -35.39 3.62
C VAL A 436 -6.62 -36.36 4.60
N GLU A 437 -7.38 -36.93 5.53
CA GLU A 437 -6.89 -37.84 6.58
C GLU A 437 -6.16 -39.05 6.01
N GLU A 438 -6.70 -39.68 4.98
CA GLU A 438 -6.09 -40.89 4.39
C GLU A 438 -4.70 -40.57 3.81
N ILE A 439 -4.50 -39.38 3.27
CA ILE A 439 -3.20 -38.93 2.72
C ILE A 439 -2.20 -38.72 3.87
N VAL A 440 -2.62 -38.12 5.00
CA VAL A 440 -1.79 -37.96 6.21
C VAL A 440 -1.31 -39.33 6.68
N ARG A 441 -2.23 -40.27 6.89
CA ARG A 441 -1.91 -41.65 7.33
C ARG A 441 -0.94 -42.34 6.37
N ARG A 442 -1.09 -42.13 5.08
CA ARG A 442 -0.21 -42.73 4.09
C ARG A 442 1.22 -42.20 4.21
N TYR A 443 1.43 -40.91 4.41
CA TYR A 443 2.74 -40.35 4.67
C TYR A 443 3.35 -40.86 5.98
N GLU A 444 2.58 -40.95 7.06
CA GLU A 444 3.02 -41.50 8.33
C GLU A 444 3.51 -42.96 8.19
N GLN A 445 2.79 -43.80 7.45
CA GLN A 445 3.20 -45.17 7.16
C GLN A 445 4.49 -45.25 6.38
N ILE A 446 4.66 -44.43 5.33
CA ILE A 446 5.86 -44.40 4.50
C ILE A 446 7.08 -44.01 5.34
N VAL A 447 6.96 -42.95 6.16
CA VAL A 447 8.07 -42.48 7.00
C VAL A 447 8.37 -43.46 8.12
N SER A 448 7.34 -43.99 8.82
CA SER A 448 7.51 -45.02 9.86
C SER A 448 8.26 -46.26 9.35
N HIS A 449 7.92 -46.71 8.13
CA HIS A 449 8.63 -47.82 7.50
C HIS A 449 10.09 -47.47 7.22
N ALA A 450 10.36 -46.26 6.73
CA ALA A 450 11.71 -45.82 6.40
C ALA A 450 12.64 -45.69 7.63
N ILE A 451 12.09 -45.24 8.77
CA ILE A 451 12.86 -45.07 10.03
C ILE A 451 12.84 -46.29 10.93
N GLY A 452 12.05 -47.35 10.58
CA GLY A 452 11.96 -48.60 11.31
C GLY A 452 11.22 -48.56 12.64
N ARG A 453 10.43 -47.48 12.90
CA ARG A 453 9.58 -47.36 14.07
C ARG A 453 8.30 -46.56 13.79
N PRO A 454 7.23 -46.75 14.54
CA PRO A 454 6.05 -45.89 14.44
C PRO A 454 6.37 -44.46 14.91
N LEU A 455 5.69 -43.48 14.31
CA LEU A 455 5.70 -42.10 14.78
C LEU A 455 4.73 -41.95 15.99
N THR A 456 5.12 -41.14 16.97
CA THR A 456 4.34 -40.90 18.19
C THR A 456 4.26 -39.40 18.50
N TRP A 457 3.15 -38.96 19.06
CA TRP A 457 3.00 -37.58 19.50
C TRP A 457 3.97 -37.16 20.61
N ALA A 458 4.46 -38.12 21.42
CA ALA A 458 5.42 -37.85 22.46
C ALA A 458 6.83 -37.51 21.96
N GLU A 459 7.26 -38.11 20.85
CA GLU A 459 8.62 -37.97 20.30
C GLU A 459 8.65 -37.18 19.00
N ASP A 460 7.56 -37.21 18.20
CA ASP A 460 7.55 -36.71 16.83
C ASP A 460 6.51 -35.59 16.60
N ASP A 461 6.06 -34.91 17.67
CA ASP A 461 4.99 -33.91 17.68
C ASP A 461 5.06 -32.91 16.51
N VAL A 462 6.22 -32.26 16.32
CA VAL A 462 6.40 -31.27 15.25
C VAL A 462 6.27 -31.89 13.85
N ALA A 463 6.73 -33.13 13.66
CA ALA A 463 6.62 -33.79 12.36
C ALA A 463 5.18 -34.14 12.03
N LEU A 464 4.42 -34.63 13.04
CA LEU A 464 3.00 -34.97 12.91
C LEU A 464 2.10 -33.75 12.69
N GLN A 465 2.38 -32.61 13.32
CA GLN A 465 1.70 -31.35 13.03
C GLN A 465 2.00 -30.88 11.60
N ASN A 466 3.27 -30.83 11.24
CA ASN A 466 3.69 -30.31 9.95
C ASN A 466 3.18 -31.11 8.75
N ILE A 467 3.04 -32.45 8.87
CA ILE A 467 2.50 -33.23 7.76
C ILE A 467 1.03 -32.91 7.51
N GLN A 468 0.21 -32.72 8.57
CA GLN A 468 -1.18 -32.36 8.44
C GLN A 468 -1.35 -31.00 7.73
N ALA A 469 -0.55 -30.00 8.10
CA ALA A 469 -0.58 -28.70 7.43
C ALA A 469 -0.16 -28.81 5.95
N ARG A 470 0.91 -29.57 5.65
CA ARG A 470 1.42 -29.73 4.27
C ARG A 470 0.49 -30.48 3.35
N VAL A 471 -0.17 -31.52 3.84
CA VAL A 471 -1.11 -32.33 3.03
C VAL A 471 -2.31 -31.49 2.56
N ARG A 472 -2.67 -30.43 3.27
CA ARG A 472 -3.73 -29.51 2.86
C ARG A 472 -3.34 -28.66 1.62
N SER A 473 -2.05 -28.49 1.31
CA SER A 473 -1.58 -27.60 0.23
C SER A 473 -1.83 -28.12 -1.18
N PRO A 474 -1.51 -29.37 -1.57
CA PRO A 474 -1.61 -29.82 -2.97
C PRO A 474 -3.02 -29.75 -3.54
N GLY A 475 -4.06 -30.08 -2.74
CA GLY A 475 -5.45 -30.07 -3.19
C GLY A 475 -5.94 -28.69 -3.60
N VAL A 476 -5.63 -27.67 -2.80
CA VAL A 476 -6.02 -26.28 -3.10
C VAL A 476 -5.20 -25.68 -4.24
N TRP A 477 -3.92 -26.06 -4.40
CA TRP A 477 -3.12 -25.69 -5.56
C TRP A 477 -3.68 -26.29 -6.86
N MET A 478 -4.09 -27.57 -6.84
CA MET A 478 -4.72 -28.18 -8.01
C MET A 478 -6.01 -27.42 -8.41
N LEU A 479 -6.85 -27.08 -7.43
CA LEU A 479 -8.08 -26.35 -7.67
C LEU A 479 -7.80 -24.94 -8.22
N ALA A 480 -6.81 -24.24 -7.67
CA ALA A 480 -6.37 -22.94 -8.15
C ALA A 480 -5.87 -23.02 -9.61
N ASN A 481 -5.04 -24.03 -9.93
CA ASN A 481 -4.55 -24.24 -11.29
C ASN A 481 -5.68 -24.54 -12.28
N LEU A 482 -6.63 -25.41 -11.91
CA LEU A 482 -7.77 -25.76 -12.77
C LEU A 482 -8.68 -24.56 -13.08
N ARG A 483 -8.75 -23.59 -12.17
CA ARG A 483 -9.57 -22.38 -12.28
C ARG A 483 -8.82 -21.18 -12.80
N ASN A 484 -7.52 -21.28 -13.06
CA ASN A 484 -6.63 -20.13 -13.31
C ASN A 484 -6.77 -19.09 -12.19
N ALA A 485 -6.87 -19.51 -10.93
CA ALA A 485 -7.11 -18.67 -9.77
C ALA A 485 -5.85 -18.45 -8.93
N LEU A 486 -5.84 -17.38 -8.14
CA LEU A 486 -4.82 -17.13 -7.13
C LEU A 486 -5.13 -17.93 -5.86
N LEU A 487 -4.19 -18.77 -5.42
CA LEU A 487 -4.24 -19.35 -4.07
C LEU A 487 -3.75 -18.30 -3.07
N ILE A 488 -4.53 -18.07 -2.02
CA ILE A 488 -4.23 -17.07 -1.00
C ILE A 488 -3.65 -17.74 0.25
N SER A 489 -2.49 -17.25 0.71
CA SER A 489 -1.96 -17.54 2.04
C SER A 489 -2.66 -16.67 3.07
N THR A 490 -3.03 -17.25 4.20
CA THR A 490 -3.81 -16.59 5.26
C THR A 490 -2.98 -16.16 6.46
N SER A 491 -1.64 -16.26 6.37
CA SER A 491 -0.73 -15.87 7.45
C SER A 491 -0.86 -14.40 7.82
N ASN A 492 -0.91 -14.09 9.11
CA ASN A 492 -0.88 -12.72 9.66
C ASN A 492 0.54 -12.35 10.11
N ARG A 493 0.78 -11.04 10.40
CA ARG A 493 2.09 -10.52 10.76
C ARG A 493 2.66 -11.12 12.04
N SER A 494 1.86 -11.26 13.09
CA SER A 494 2.29 -11.81 14.39
C SER A 494 2.85 -13.23 14.25
N GLU A 495 2.18 -14.09 13.45
CA GLU A 495 2.67 -15.44 13.14
C GLU A 495 3.94 -15.41 12.26
N VAL A 496 3.99 -14.53 11.26
CA VAL A 496 5.16 -14.34 10.41
C VAL A 496 6.38 -13.89 11.21
N ALA A 497 6.19 -12.99 12.20
CA ALA A 497 7.27 -12.47 13.03
C ALA A 497 8.03 -13.59 13.75
N VAL A 498 7.31 -14.48 14.42
CA VAL A 498 7.90 -15.60 15.16
C VAL A 498 8.09 -16.86 14.32
N GLY A 499 7.58 -16.88 13.07
CA GLY A 499 7.60 -18.04 12.19
C GLY A 499 6.75 -19.19 12.70
N TYR A 500 5.63 -18.87 13.38
CA TYR A 500 4.63 -19.85 13.83
C TYR A 500 3.75 -20.26 12.66
N ALA A 501 4.34 -21.00 11.76
CA ALA A 501 3.70 -21.50 10.54
C ALA A 501 4.46 -22.70 10.00
N THR A 502 3.77 -23.59 9.31
CA THR A 502 4.35 -24.70 8.56
C THR A 502 4.63 -24.28 7.13
N MET A 503 5.91 -24.24 6.78
CA MET A 503 6.31 -23.93 5.40
C MET A 503 5.75 -24.97 4.43
N ASP A 504 5.24 -24.48 3.29
CA ASP A 504 4.59 -25.30 2.25
C ASP A 504 3.26 -25.97 2.72
N GLY A 505 2.75 -25.53 3.87
CA GLY A 505 1.43 -25.88 4.41
C GLY A 505 0.53 -24.64 4.41
N ASP A 506 0.30 -24.07 5.59
CA ASP A 506 -0.48 -22.85 5.82
C ASP A 506 0.14 -21.58 5.19
N THR A 507 1.45 -21.60 4.87
CA THR A 507 2.10 -20.53 4.10
C THR A 507 1.92 -20.64 2.58
N SER A 508 1.22 -21.68 2.09
CA SER A 508 1.02 -21.89 0.66
C SER A 508 0.11 -20.83 0.06
N GLY A 509 0.56 -20.21 -1.03
CA GLY A 509 -0.19 -19.20 -1.75
C GLY A 509 0.70 -18.30 -2.61
N GLY A 510 0.08 -17.56 -3.53
CA GLY A 510 0.76 -16.58 -4.40
C GLY A 510 0.78 -15.17 -3.81
N ILE A 511 -0.07 -14.88 -2.83
CA ILE A 511 -0.21 -13.59 -2.15
C ILE A 511 -0.65 -13.83 -0.70
N ALA A 512 -0.17 -13.02 0.25
CA ALA A 512 -0.48 -13.09 1.68
C ALA A 512 -1.02 -11.74 2.17
N PRO A 513 -2.30 -11.41 1.94
CA PRO A 513 -2.84 -10.07 2.15
C PRO A 513 -2.83 -9.62 3.62
N LEU A 514 -2.81 -10.56 4.57
CA LEU A 514 -2.80 -10.29 6.00
C LEU A 514 -1.41 -10.28 6.63
N ALA A 515 -0.34 -10.65 5.90
CA ALA A 515 0.99 -10.73 6.49
C ALA A 515 1.60 -9.35 6.85
N GLY A 516 0.92 -8.26 6.51
CA GLY A 516 1.23 -6.90 6.94
C GLY A 516 0.45 -6.40 8.16
N ILE A 517 -0.47 -7.21 8.75
CA ILE A 517 -1.31 -6.77 9.88
C ILE A 517 -1.23 -7.75 11.06
N ASP A 518 -1.24 -7.23 12.30
CA ASP A 518 -1.16 -8.01 13.51
C ASP A 518 -2.48 -8.76 13.85
N LYS A 519 -2.34 -9.83 14.64
CA LYS A 519 -3.45 -10.70 15.00
C LYS A 519 -4.44 -10.02 15.95
N ALA A 520 -3.96 -9.18 16.87
CA ALA A 520 -4.82 -8.50 17.81
C ALA A 520 -5.73 -7.48 17.10
N TYR A 521 -5.15 -6.71 16.16
CA TYR A 521 -5.95 -5.84 15.29
C TYR A 521 -6.97 -6.61 14.47
N LEU A 522 -6.55 -7.70 13.82
CA LEU A 522 -7.41 -8.50 12.96
C LEU A 522 -8.64 -9.07 13.70
N ARG A 523 -8.46 -9.50 14.95
CA ARG A 523 -9.57 -9.96 15.80
C ARG A 523 -10.55 -8.83 16.12
N ARG A 524 -10.07 -7.63 16.48
CA ARG A 524 -10.93 -6.45 16.70
C ARG A 524 -11.69 -6.07 15.43
N TRP A 525 -11.00 -6.08 14.28
CA TRP A 525 -11.60 -5.81 12.99
C TRP A 525 -12.71 -6.79 12.63
N LEU A 526 -12.54 -8.10 12.89
CA LEU A 526 -13.58 -9.10 12.65
C LEU A 526 -14.81 -8.89 13.57
N CYS A 527 -14.63 -8.50 14.83
CA CYS A 527 -15.75 -8.14 15.71
C CYS A 527 -16.51 -6.90 15.21
N TRP A 528 -15.77 -5.87 14.70
CA TRP A 528 -16.39 -4.73 14.06
C TRP A 528 -17.14 -5.14 12.78
N LEU A 529 -16.55 -6.01 11.97
CA LEU A 529 -17.16 -6.49 10.72
C LEU A 529 -18.42 -7.36 10.99
N GLU A 530 -18.47 -8.10 12.10
CA GLU A 530 -19.65 -8.86 12.50
C GLU A 530 -20.87 -7.97 12.75
N THR A 531 -20.66 -6.81 13.39
CA THR A 531 -21.74 -5.99 13.97
C THR A 531 -22.03 -4.71 13.22
N ILE A 532 -21.02 -4.11 12.59
CA ILE A 532 -21.10 -2.79 11.94
C ILE A 532 -20.77 -2.90 10.46
N GLY A 533 -19.54 -3.31 10.13
CA GLY A 533 -19.05 -3.44 8.76
C GLY A 533 -18.84 -2.12 8.01
N PRO A 534 -18.26 -2.19 6.80
CA PRO A 534 -17.91 -0.99 6.04
C PRO A 534 -19.12 -0.26 5.47
N GLU A 535 -19.03 1.06 5.41
CA GLU A 535 -20.08 1.92 4.84
C GLU A 535 -20.40 1.51 3.40
N GLY A 536 -21.68 1.31 3.15
CA GLY A 536 -22.20 0.85 1.86
C GLY A 536 -22.30 -0.67 1.70
N VAL A 537 -21.63 -1.46 2.55
CA VAL A 537 -21.70 -2.93 2.55
C VAL A 537 -22.45 -3.46 3.77
N GLY A 538 -22.15 -2.94 4.96
CA GLY A 538 -22.76 -3.35 6.23
C GLY A 538 -22.11 -4.57 6.88
N PRO A 539 -22.71 -5.09 7.98
CA PRO A 539 -22.17 -6.17 8.80
C PRO A 539 -22.24 -7.54 8.12
N ILE A 540 -21.41 -8.47 8.65
CA ILE A 540 -21.40 -9.90 8.28
C ILE A 540 -21.66 -10.74 9.54
N PRO A 541 -22.93 -10.92 9.96
CA PRO A 541 -23.27 -11.61 11.23
C PRO A 541 -22.83 -13.08 11.30
N ALA A 542 -22.57 -13.73 10.16
CA ALA A 542 -22.04 -15.10 10.11
C ALA A 542 -20.65 -15.24 10.76
N LEU A 543 -19.95 -14.12 11.01
CA LEU A 543 -18.68 -14.10 11.73
C LEU A 543 -18.82 -14.43 13.23
N SER A 544 -20.02 -14.41 13.80
CA SER A 544 -20.26 -14.75 15.21
C SER A 544 -19.69 -16.10 15.60
N ALA A 545 -19.85 -17.12 14.73
CA ALA A 545 -19.29 -18.45 14.95
C ALA A 545 -17.76 -18.49 14.92
N VAL A 546 -17.12 -17.59 14.16
CA VAL A 546 -15.66 -17.43 14.10
C VAL A 546 -15.14 -16.68 15.32
N ASN A 547 -15.76 -15.56 15.67
CA ASN A 547 -15.33 -14.68 16.76
C ASN A 547 -15.52 -15.30 18.15
N ALA A 548 -16.43 -16.25 18.29
CA ALA A 548 -16.64 -17.02 19.54
C ALA A 548 -15.52 -18.04 19.82
N GLN A 549 -14.63 -18.33 18.87
CA GLN A 549 -13.58 -19.33 19.00
C GLN A 549 -12.27 -18.73 19.50
N ALA A 550 -11.56 -19.46 20.37
CA ALA A 550 -10.16 -19.15 20.68
C ALA A 550 -9.28 -19.55 19.48
N PRO A 551 -8.22 -18.77 19.16
CA PRO A 551 -7.28 -19.14 18.10
C PRO A 551 -6.61 -20.49 18.38
N THR A 552 -6.68 -21.41 17.42
CA THR A 552 -6.05 -22.73 17.48
C THR A 552 -5.72 -23.24 16.10
N ALA A 553 -4.59 -23.93 15.98
CA ALA A 553 -4.15 -24.55 14.72
C ALA A 553 -4.85 -25.91 14.43
N GLU A 554 -5.53 -26.53 15.41
CA GLU A 554 -6.17 -27.86 15.31
C GLU A 554 -5.26 -28.94 14.68
N LEU A 555 -3.99 -28.94 15.01
CA LEU A 555 -2.98 -29.88 14.48
C LEU A 555 -2.64 -30.99 15.47
N ARG A 556 -3.02 -30.87 16.73
CA ARG A 556 -2.88 -31.90 17.79
C ARG A 556 -4.23 -32.54 18.11
N PRO A 557 -4.25 -33.77 18.66
CA PRO A 557 -5.47 -34.36 19.16
C PRO A 557 -6.20 -33.49 20.18
N ASP A 558 -7.55 -33.48 20.16
CA ASP A 558 -8.42 -32.63 21.02
C ASP A 558 -8.05 -32.66 22.52
N ALA A 559 -7.59 -33.82 23.02
CA ALA A 559 -7.18 -34.00 24.42
C ALA A 559 -5.99 -33.09 24.85
N ALA A 560 -5.29 -32.46 23.91
CA ALA A 560 -4.13 -31.61 24.21
C ALA A 560 -4.50 -30.15 24.52
N GLY A 561 -5.73 -29.68 24.18
CA GLY A 561 -6.21 -28.33 24.47
C GLY A 561 -5.30 -27.23 23.87
N GLN A 562 -4.84 -27.42 22.62
CA GLN A 562 -3.90 -26.51 21.98
C GLN A 562 -4.51 -25.13 21.76
N THR A 563 -3.78 -24.06 22.17
CA THR A 563 -4.06 -22.69 21.76
C THR A 563 -2.76 -22.02 21.35
N ASP A 564 -2.84 -21.13 20.36
CA ASP A 564 -1.65 -20.39 19.86
C ASP A 564 -0.98 -19.57 20.96
N GLU A 565 -1.78 -18.92 21.83
CA GLU A 565 -1.28 -18.12 22.94
C GLU A 565 -0.56 -18.96 24.02
N ALA A 566 -0.96 -20.21 24.23
CA ALA A 566 -0.23 -21.11 25.14
C ALA A 566 1.12 -21.54 24.55
N ASP A 567 1.19 -21.78 23.25
CA ASP A 567 2.44 -22.10 22.57
C ASP A 567 3.38 -20.89 22.47
N LEU A 568 2.84 -19.67 22.31
CA LEU A 568 3.60 -18.43 22.13
C LEU A 568 3.56 -17.53 23.38
N MET A 569 2.60 -16.63 23.41
CA MET A 569 2.29 -15.63 24.44
C MET A 569 0.97 -14.95 24.06
N PRO A 570 0.33 -14.16 24.94
CA PRO A 570 -0.81 -13.31 24.55
C PRO A 570 -0.48 -12.44 23.33
N TYR A 571 -1.39 -12.36 22.37
CA TYR A 571 -1.13 -11.65 21.12
C TYR A 571 -0.82 -10.16 21.32
N ASP A 572 -1.48 -9.47 22.27
CA ASP A 572 -1.20 -8.05 22.56
C ASP A 572 0.25 -7.85 23.02
N VAL A 573 0.83 -8.82 23.78
CA VAL A 573 2.23 -8.80 24.21
C VAL A 573 3.15 -9.11 23.03
N LEU A 574 2.78 -10.10 22.20
CA LEU A 574 3.55 -10.47 21.01
C LEU A 574 3.68 -9.28 20.05
N ASP A 575 2.56 -8.61 19.73
CA ASP A 575 2.51 -7.47 18.82
C ASP A 575 3.27 -6.27 19.40
N ALA A 576 3.25 -6.07 20.74
CA ALA A 576 4.05 -5.03 21.39
C ALA A 576 5.56 -5.33 21.30
N VAL A 577 6.00 -6.58 21.56
CA VAL A 577 7.42 -6.96 21.42
C VAL A 577 7.87 -6.82 19.98
N GLU A 578 7.04 -7.24 19.02
CA GLU A 578 7.32 -7.10 17.60
C GLU A 578 7.56 -5.63 17.22
N ARG A 579 6.67 -4.73 17.61
CA ARG A 579 6.79 -3.29 17.39
C ARG A 579 8.08 -2.73 17.97
N PHE A 580 8.41 -3.06 19.22
CA PHE A 580 9.64 -2.60 19.84
C PHE A 580 10.90 -3.14 19.14
N ALA A 581 10.92 -4.43 18.79
CA ALA A 581 12.06 -5.07 18.15
C ALA A 581 12.23 -4.67 16.69
N VAL A 582 11.12 -4.59 15.92
CA VAL A 582 11.16 -4.40 14.46
C VAL A 582 11.08 -2.93 14.07
N ARG A 583 10.07 -2.20 14.53
CA ARG A 583 9.91 -0.78 14.21
C ARG A 583 10.90 0.09 14.98
N ASP A 584 10.93 -0.06 16.30
CA ASP A 584 11.71 0.81 17.20
C ASP A 584 13.18 0.36 17.37
N LYS A 585 13.56 -0.81 16.79
CA LYS A 585 14.93 -1.37 16.80
C LYS A 585 15.51 -1.56 18.19
N GLN A 586 14.67 -1.81 19.19
CA GLN A 586 15.07 -1.99 20.59
C GLN A 586 15.71 -3.36 20.83
N THR A 587 16.68 -3.39 21.74
CA THR A 587 17.30 -4.62 22.26
C THR A 587 16.32 -5.42 23.12
N PRO A 588 16.57 -6.72 23.38
CA PRO A 588 15.73 -7.52 24.27
C PRO A 588 15.49 -6.90 25.66
N LEU A 589 16.53 -6.27 26.21
CA LEU A 589 16.44 -5.62 27.52
C LEU A 589 15.54 -4.38 27.47
N GLU A 590 15.71 -3.52 26.49
CA GLU A 590 14.90 -2.29 26.29
C GLU A 590 13.43 -2.64 26.03
N ALA A 591 13.17 -3.61 25.16
CA ALA A 591 11.81 -4.10 24.88
C ALA A 591 11.13 -4.63 26.16
N TRP A 592 11.84 -5.42 26.97
CA TRP A 592 11.33 -5.90 28.25
C TRP A 592 11.03 -4.76 29.22
N GLN A 593 11.90 -3.74 29.30
CA GLN A 593 11.67 -2.57 30.15
C GLN A 593 10.39 -1.82 29.76
N ARG A 594 10.14 -1.66 28.47
CA ARG A 594 8.90 -1.07 27.95
C ARG A 594 7.69 -1.92 28.28
N LEU A 595 7.75 -3.23 28.05
CA LEU A 595 6.65 -4.15 28.37
C LEU A 595 6.22 -4.11 29.83
N ARG A 596 7.15 -3.91 30.76
CA ARG A 596 6.83 -3.78 32.18
C ARG A 596 5.96 -2.57 32.50
N VAL A 597 6.06 -1.52 31.70
CA VAL A 597 5.22 -0.31 31.81
C VAL A 597 3.88 -0.53 31.14
N ASP A 598 3.89 -1.09 29.92
CA ASP A 598 2.69 -1.22 29.10
C ASP A 598 1.78 -2.38 29.57
N PHE A 599 2.34 -3.41 30.20
CA PHE A 599 1.63 -4.61 30.67
C PHE A 599 1.86 -4.89 32.16
N PRO A 600 1.44 -3.98 33.06
CA PRO A 600 1.64 -4.12 34.50
C PRO A 600 0.90 -5.30 35.13
N GLN A 601 -0.08 -5.89 34.45
CA GLN A 601 -0.82 -7.07 34.88
C GLN A 601 0.02 -8.36 34.86
N HIS A 602 1.13 -8.39 34.13
CA HIS A 602 2.04 -9.53 34.05
C HIS A 602 3.29 -9.33 34.93
N THR A 603 3.83 -10.42 35.47
CA THR A 603 5.05 -10.32 36.28
C THR A 603 6.26 -9.99 35.40
N PRO A 604 7.26 -9.25 35.94
CA PRO A 604 8.48 -8.96 35.18
C PRO A 604 9.18 -10.22 34.66
N LYS A 605 9.14 -11.31 35.44
CA LYS A 605 9.72 -12.59 35.06
C LYS A 605 8.98 -13.21 33.88
N GLN A 606 7.66 -13.15 33.87
CA GLN A 606 6.83 -13.65 32.74
C GLN A 606 7.11 -12.88 31.46
N LEU A 607 7.15 -11.54 31.55
CA LEU A 607 7.48 -10.68 30.41
C LEU A 607 8.88 -10.95 29.86
N ALA A 608 9.87 -11.22 30.73
CA ALA A 608 11.21 -11.57 30.29
C ALA A 608 11.25 -12.90 29.51
N VAL A 609 10.50 -13.92 29.97
CA VAL A 609 10.39 -15.21 29.26
C VAL A 609 9.78 -15.02 27.88
N TRP A 610 8.75 -14.22 27.75
CA TRP A 610 8.10 -13.94 26.47
C TRP A 610 8.99 -13.12 25.53
N THR A 611 9.67 -12.08 26.05
CA THR A 611 10.65 -11.31 25.28
C THR A 611 11.78 -12.21 24.76
N GLU A 612 12.37 -13.06 25.61
CA GLU A 612 13.39 -14.01 25.19
C GLU A 612 12.86 -14.96 24.10
N ARG A 613 11.65 -15.50 24.28
CA ARG A 613 11.00 -16.38 23.30
C ARG A 613 10.86 -15.68 21.95
N PHE A 614 10.36 -14.44 21.93
CA PHE A 614 10.23 -13.66 20.69
C PHE A 614 11.56 -13.53 19.96
N PHE A 615 12.61 -13.00 20.60
CA PHE A 615 13.89 -12.74 19.95
C PHE A 615 14.58 -14.03 19.45
N ARG A 616 14.40 -15.15 20.17
CA ARG A 616 14.89 -16.45 19.72
C ARG A 616 14.15 -16.95 18.47
N LEU A 617 12.84 -16.84 18.45
CA LEU A 617 12.03 -17.25 17.31
C LEU A 617 12.25 -16.33 16.12
N TRP A 618 12.30 -15.01 16.36
CA TRP A 618 12.60 -14.01 15.35
C TRP A 618 13.91 -14.30 14.61
N SER A 619 14.99 -14.46 15.33
CA SER A 619 16.32 -14.71 14.73
C SER A 619 16.39 -16.07 14.03
N ARG A 620 15.81 -17.13 14.62
CA ARG A 620 15.87 -18.50 14.09
C ARG A 620 15.03 -18.67 12.82
N ASN A 621 13.94 -17.95 12.69
CA ASN A 621 12.94 -18.17 11.65
C ASN A 621 13.02 -17.17 10.47
N GLN A 622 14.11 -16.40 10.33
CA GLN A 622 14.30 -15.50 9.18
C GLN A 622 14.16 -16.25 7.83
N TRP A 623 14.70 -17.47 7.73
CA TRP A 623 14.58 -18.26 6.51
C TRP A 623 13.14 -18.56 6.09
N LYS A 624 12.20 -18.59 7.05
CA LYS A 624 10.76 -18.70 6.76
C LYS A 624 10.25 -17.40 6.16
N ARG A 625 10.60 -16.24 6.75
CA ARG A 625 10.17 -14.92 6.24
C ARG A 625 10.64 -14.67 4.82
N GLU A 626 11.83 -15.15 4.42
CA GLU A 626 12.31 -15.07 3.03
C GLU A 626 11.45 -15.83 2.01
N ARG A 627 10.60 -16.74 2.47
CA ARG A 627 9.78 -17.63 1.64
C ARG A 627 8.28 -17.34 1.68
N TYR A 628 7.84 -16.38 2.49
CA TYR A 628 6.43 -15.98 2.47
C TYR A 628 6.04 -15.36 1.13
N ALA A 629 4.77 -15.55 0.75
CA ALA A 629 4.19 -14.86 -0.39
C ALA A 629 4.19 -13.33 -0.17
N PRO A 630 4.22 -12.53 -1.24
CA PRO A 630 4.15 -11.06 -1.13
C PRO A 630 2.96 -10.61 -0.29
N SER A 631 3.19 -9.67 0.63
CA SER A 631 2.15 -9.05 1.45
C SER A 631 1.88 -7.62 1.01
N PHE A 632 0.72 -7.09 1.40
CA PHE A 632 0.44 -5.67 1.30
C PHE A 632 1.10 -4.91 2.45
N HIS A 633 1.66 -3.75 2.11
CA HIS A 633 2.17 -2.82 3.10
C HIS A 633 1.00 -1.98 3.64
N VAL A 634 0.77 -1.99 4.96
CA VAL A 634 -0.34 -1.28 5.59
C VAL A 634 0.10 -0.38 6.75
N ASP A 635 1.31 -0.58 7.28
CA ASP A 635 1.91 0.22 8.36
C ASP A 635 3.45 0.14 8.38
N ASP A 636 4.09 0.82 9.33
CA ASP A 636 5.54 0.87 9.50
C ASP A 636 6.13 -0.36 10.24
N GLU A 637 5.32 -1.41 10.43
CA GLU A 637 5.70 -2.64 11.10
C GLU A 637 5.80 -3.84 10.14
N ASN A 638 5.80 -3.60 8.83
CA ASN A 638 5.86 -4.63 7.80
C ASN A 638 7.15 -5.48 7.91
N LEU A 639 7.03 -6.78 7.64
CA LEU A 639 8.12 -7.76 7.80
C LEU A 639 8.68 -8.28 6.46
N ASP A 640 8.22 -7.79 5.33
CA ASP A 640 8.71 -8.25 4.01
C ASP A 640 10.22 -7.98 3.89
N PRO A 641 11.07 -9.02 3.83
CA PRO A 641 12.52 -8.84 3.80
C PRO A 641 13.03 -8.22 2.49
N LYS A 642 12.21 -8.20 1.46
CA LYS A 642 12.58 -7.60 0.16
C LYS A 642 12.37 -6.09 0.14
N THR A 643 11.39 -5.60 0.89
CA THR A 643 10.96 -4.20 0.80
C THR A 643 11.12 -3.41 2.09
N TRP A 644 11.04 -4.05 3.27
CA TRP A 644 10.95 -3.30 4.52
C TRP A 644 11.94 -3.75 5.60
N CYS A 645 11.83 -4.98 6.09
CA CYS A 645 12.59 -5.44 7.26
C CYS A 645 13.61 -6.52 6.89
N ARG A 646 14.85 -6.12 6.64
CA ARG A 646 15.96 -7.05 6.37
C ARG A 646 16.62 -7.53 7.66
N PHE A 647 16.79 -8.84 7.77
CA PHE A 647 17.51 -9.48 8.86
C PHE A 647 18.36 -10.64 8.29
N PRO A 648 19.54 -10.96 8.85
CA PRO A 648 20.36 -12.05 8.33
C PRO A 648 19.71 -13.43 8.57
N ILE A 649 19.69 -14.27 7.53
CA ILE A 649 19.18 -15.65 7.64
C ILE A 649 19.99 -16.45 8.64
N LEU A 650 21.32 -16.26 8.65
CA LEU A 650 22.24 -16.87 9.60
C LEU A 650 22.72 -15.79 10.58
N SER A 651 22.35 -15.90 11.85
CA SER A 651 22.71 -14.94 12.89
C SER A 651 23.14 -15.63 14.18
N GLY A 652 23.83 -14.90 15.07
CA GLY A 652 24.19 -15.36 16.41
C GLY A 652 23.03 -15.38 17.40
N GLY A 653 21.83 -14.88 17.04
CA GLY A 653 20.59 -15.03 17.78
C GLY A 653 20.48 -14.23 19.08
N PHE A 654 21.06 -13.04 19.20
CA PHE A 654 20.99 -12.16 20.36
C PHE A 654 21.51 -12.77 21.66
N ALA A 655 22.54 -13.68 21.58
CA ALA A 655 22.95 -14.49 22.73
C ALA A 655 23.41 -13.65 23.96
N ARG A 656 24.13 -12.53 23.75
CA ARG A 656 24.58 -11.62 24.80
C ARG A 656 23.44 -10.81 25.38
N GLU A 657 22.64 -10.20 24.55
CA GLU A 657 21.49 -9.37 24.90
C GLU A 657 20.44 -10.17 25.69
N LEU A 658 20.23 -11.43 25.33
CA LEU A 658 19.37 -12.34 26.09
C LEU A 658 19.97 -12.76 27.43
N ALA A 659 21.31 -12.84 27.57
CA ALA A 659 21.96 -13.05 28.87
C ALA A 659 21.78 -11.84 29.76
N GLU A 660 21.91 -10.62 29.24
CA GLU A 660 21.65 -9.37 29.96
C GLU A 660 20.19 -9.28 30.45
N LEU A 661 19.24 -9.58 29.57
CA LEU A 661 17.82 -9.64 29.92
C LEU A 661 17.57 -10.60 31.12
N ARG A 662 18.10 -11.82 31.05
CA ARG A 662 17.94 -12.80 32.12
C ARG A 662 18.54 -12.33 33.43
N ALA A 663 19.72 -11.72 33.39
CA ALA A 663 20.39 -11.16 34.59
C ALA A 663 19.53 -10.04 35.19
N ALA A 664 19.01 -9.12 34.37
CA ALA A 664 18.14 -8.04 34.85
C ALA A 664 16.79 -8.55 35.42
N ALA A 665 16.20 -9.58 34.79
CA ALA A 665 14.93 -10.15 35.24
C ALA A 665 15.05 -10.95 36.55
N THR A 666 16.27 -11.37 36.95
CA THR A 666 16.54 -12.10 38.19
C THR A 666 17.09 -11.19 39.31
N ALA A 667 17.53 -9.97 38.98
CA ALA A 667 17.98 -9.00 39.96
C ALA A 667 16.85 -8.64 40.94
N PRO A 668 17.13 -8.48 42.28
CA PRO A 668 16.15 -7.95 43.19
C PRO A 668 15.64 -6.61 42.69
N ALA A 669 14.34 -6.33 42.84
CA ALA A 669 13.75 -5.05 42.45
C ALA A 669 14.42 -3.93 43.27
N GLU A 670 15.48 -3.34 42.74
CA GLU A 670 15.95 -2.05 43.23
C GLU A 670 14.84 -1.04 42.89
N GLY A 671 14.25 -0.45 43.95
CA GLY A 671 13.25 0.57 43.80
C GLY A 671 13.79 1.65 42.89
N PHE A 672 13.10 1.91 41.77
CA PHE A 672 13.33 3.11 40.97
C PHE A 672 13.07 4.31 41.87
N GLY A 673 14.16 4.83 42.48
CA GLY A 673 14.12 6.09 43.18
C GLY A 673 13.61 7.15 42.22
N THR A 674 12.49 7.76 42.58
CA THR A 674 12.09 9.05 42.00
C THR A 674 13.34 9.95 42.03
N PRO A 675 13.73 10.58 40.89
CA PRO A 675 14.79 11.59 40.95
C PRO A 675 14.36 12.64 41.99
N ALA A 676 15.20 12.85 43.02
CA ALA A 676 14.99 13.92 43.94
C ALA A 676 14.93 15.23 43.15
N VAL A 677 13.80 15.88 43.21
CA VAL A 677 13.67 17.27 42.76
C VAL A 677 14.41 18.07 43.84
N ASP A 678 15.66 18.42 43.58
CA ASP A 678 16.36 19.39 44.36
C ASP A 678 15.64 20.73 44.26
N SER A 679 15.20 21.20 45.40
CA SER A 679 14.47 22.46 45.63
C SER A 679 15.31 23.69 45.33
#